data_3fca632e1c92265641c213cada3efba7
#
_entry.id   3fca632e1c92265641c213cada3efba7
#
_cell.length_a   1.000
_cell.length_b   1.000
_cell.length_c   1.000
_cell.angle_alpha   90.00
_cell.angle_beta   90.00
_cell.angle_gamma   90.00
#
_symmetry.space_group_name_H-M   'P 1'
#
loop_
_entity.id
_entity.type
_entity.pdbx_description
1 polymer ?
#
loop_
_entity_poly.entity_id
_entity_poly.type
_entity_poly.pdbx_seq_one_letter_code
_entity_poly.pdbx_strand_id
1 'polypeptide(L)'
;MTELPLEAYYDLTQLTDISISPSGDRVAFVTTEFEATEETTHSSLWVVPTDGSRDPHRLTQFGSASEPAWSPDGSRLAFLASRDEPIAQRVGWTDRGDDPETDSTDEEPSDAEAAGDDEPTQQVWLFDLERGGDAYQLTDREDGVASFDWEPDGTRLVVGARDPTDEEREYVERRREGGPIETTRLQHKLDGVGWTDDVTEYLFVVDVADGSIDRLDDAYGGGAFQDLTGLEPAWGPTGRIAFTSCRHENPDDTMKRDVYTIEPDGTDLRRLTDGEYNHGQPTWCDDGSLGFTRSDPENWYEPTEAVVYDGESTTSLTEDLDRTIARTATLNWVDEALYTLLADHSQTRLVRATVDEGVDWCFESRGSDRALLGLDVSDDGSTAALALSHPQDGHDVYVVDVDELESSRAIDRTADLPTDDPETLARLTDLNADLRRQCSMPDVRRVEWESDGWTIEGICYADPELDLESGDHPLVVAIHGGPLSYDEPIFSFAHAALTSRGYVVLRPNYRGGTSFGREFANELYGQWGTTEVADVVAGVEELIGRGWVDPDRVFGYGFSYGGISQGYLVTQTDIFAAAAPEHGIYDPFSCYGTGDSHNWFESEFGLPWEDADRYERVSAIRDVDSLTTPLLITAGGEDWRCPPSQSEQLYVAAKKQGVDAKLIVYPDEHHNIGDPDRAIHRLREILAWYEAYDPAVEDA
;
A
#
# COMPACT_ATOMS: atom_id res chain seq x y z
N MET A 1 -15.69 -25.10 -16.41
CA MET A 1 -15.16 -23.79 -16.01
C MET A 1 -15.67 -22.70 -16.97
N THR A 2 -16.12 -21.57 -16.47
CA THR A 2 -16.45 -20.39 -17.28
C THR A 2 -15.31 -19.41 -17.13
N GLU A 3 -14.66 -19.05 -18.23
CA GLU A 3 -13.55 -18.10 -18.18
C GLU A 3 -14.04 -16.73 -17.74
N LEU A 4 -13.30 -16.07 -16.84
CA LEU A 4 -13.55 -14.68 -16.45
C LEU A 4 -13.17 -13.76 -17.64
N PRO A 5 -14.10 -12.98 -18.19
CA PRO A 5 -13.77 -11.97 -19.19
C PRO A 5 -12.79 -10.95 -18.58
N LEU A 6 -11.75 -10.56 -19.31
CA LEU A 6 -10.79 -9.59 -18.78
C LEU A 6 -11.40 -8.20 -18.63
N GLU A 7 -12.37 -7.86 -19.46
CA GLU A 7 -13.16 -6.63 -19.40
C GLU A 7 -14.03 -6.54 -18.13
N ALA A 8 -14.27 -7.67 -17.44
CA ALA A 8 -14.90 -7.67 -16.11
C ALA A 8 -14.06 -6.98 -15.03
N TYR A 9 -12.83 -6.57 -15.35
CA TYR A 9 -12.02 -5.70 -14.51
C TYR A 9 -12.74 -4.37 -14.19
N TYR A 10 -13.56 -3.88 -15.11
CA TYR A 10 -14.42 -2.71 -14.89
C TYR A 10 -15.58 -2.94 -13.91
N ASP A 11 -15.92 -4.19 -13.61
CA ASP A 11 -16.92 -4.55 -12.59
C ASP A 11 -16.30 -4.73 -11.19
N LEU A 12 -14.97 -4.51 -11.07
CA LEU A 12 -14.25 -4.61 -9.81
C LEU A 12 -14.49 -3.37 -8.95
N THR A 13 -14.88 -3.57 -7.71
CA THR A 13 -14.93 -2.54 -6.67
C THR A 13 -13.84 -2.81 -5.65
N GLN A 14 -12.94 -1.85 -5.47
CA GLN A 14 -11.88 -1.90 -4.45
C GLN A 14 -12.33 -1.18 -3.20
N LEU A 15 -12.10 -1.77 -2.03
CA LEU A 15 -12.24 -1.12 -0.73
C LEU A 15 -10.89 -0.53 -0.34
N THR A 16 -10.80 0.79 -0.15
CA THR A 16 -9.53 1.47 0.11
C THR A 16 -9.40 1.93 1.55
N ASP A 17 -10.47 2.41 2.17
CA ASP A 17 -10.44 2.97 3.51
C ASP A 17 -11.66 2.56 4.31
N ILE A 18 -11.50 2.46 5.63
CA ILE A 18 -12.59 2.28 6.60
C ILE A 18 -12.37 3.20 7.80
N SER A 19 -13.48 3.72 8.37
CA SER A 19 -13.45 4.49 9.63
C SER A 19 -14.74 4.28 10.38
N ILE A 20 -14.67 3.86 11.65
CA ILE A 20 -15.84 3.65 12.51
C ILE A 20 -16.18 4.94 13.27
N SER A 21 -17.47 5.22 13.45
CA SER A 21 -17.89 6.37 14.25
C SER A 21 -17.51 6.22 15.72
N PRO A 22 -17.26 7.32 16.46
CA PRO A 22 -16.88 7.28 17.89
C PRO A 22 -17.79 6.41 18.77
N SER A 23 -19.08 6.39 18.43
CA SER A 23 -20.10 5.59 19.15
C SER A 23 -20.24 4.14 18.65
N GLY A 24 -19.46 3.72 17.66
CA GLY A 24 -19.54 2.38 17.08
C GLY A 24 -20.81 2.07 16.28
N ASP A 25 -21.67 3.07 16.00
CA ASP A 25 -22.98 2.85 15.36
C ASP A 25 -22.95 2.89 13.83
N ARG A 26 -21.87 3.38 13.21
CA ARG A 26 -21.69 3.51 11.75
C ARG A 26 -20.25 3.30 11.33
N VAL A 27 -20.07 2.77 10.12
CA VAL A 27 -18.76 2.74 9.44
C VAL A 27 -18.83 3.62 8.20
N ALA A 28 -17.89 4.56 8.06
CA ALA A 28 -17.58 5.22 6.82
C ALA A 28 -16.52 4.39 6.07
N PHE A 29 -16.64 4.29 4.75
CA PHE A 29 -15.66 3.59 3.93
C PHE A 29 -15.57 4.18 2.54
N VAL A 30 -14.44 3.98 1.89
CA VAL A 30 -14.19 4.44 0.52
C VAL A 30 -14.08 3.25 -0.41
N THR A 31 -14.74 3.36 -1.56
CA THR A 31 -14.56 2.41 -2.66
C THR A 31 -14.04 3.12 -3.89
N THR A 32 -13.18 2.42 -4.64
CA THR A 32 -12.74 2.83 -5.97
C THR A 32 -13.35 1.90 -7.01
N GLU A 33 -14.03 2.50 -7.99
CA GLU A 33 -14.68 1.86 -9.13
C GLU A 33 -14.07 2.38 -10.43
N PHE A 34 -14.12 1.58 -11.50
CA PHE A 34 -13.55 1.92 -12.80
C PHE A 34 -14.67 2.25 -13.80
N GLU A 35 -14.51 3.35 -14.56
CA GLU A 35 -15.48 3.78 -15.58
C GLU A 35 -14.94 3.54 -17.00
N ALA A 36 -15.48 2.52 -17.68
CA ALA A 36 -15.01 2.10 -18.99
C ALA A 36 -15.23 3.13 -20.12
N THR A 37 -16.22 4.03 -19.99
CA THR A 37 -16.55 5.01 -21.03
C THR A 37 -15.69 6.25 -21.00
N GLU A 38 -15.14 6.58 -19.83
CA GLU A 38 -14.33 7.78 -19.59
C GLU A 38 -12.86 7.43 -19.29
N GLU A 39 -12.55 6.12 -19.20
CA GLU A 39 -11.21 5.60 -18.88
C GLU A 39 -10.66 6.21 -17.56
N THR A 40 -11.55 6.40 -16.58
CA THR A 40 -11.23 7.03 -15.30
C THR A 40 -11.58 6.14 -14.11
N THR A 41 -11.05 6.50 -12.95
CA THR A 41 -11.41 5.91 -11.66
C THR A 41 -12.29 6.88 -10.87
N HIS A 42 -13.22 6.33 -10.10
CA HIS A 42 -14.09 7.11 -9.21
C HIS A 42 -14.00 6.55 -7.80
N SER A 43 -13.57 7.39 -6.87
CA SER A 43 -13.64 7.08 -5.45
C SER A 43 -14.93 7.59 -4.84
N SER A 44 -15.64 6.72 -4.14
CA SER A 44 -16.94 7.04 -3.51
C SER A 44 -16.84 6.87 -2.01
N LEU A 45 -17.35 7.84 -1.28
CA LEU A 45 -17.51 7.78 0.17
C LEU A 45 -18.88 7.23 0.54
N TRP A 46 -18.90 6.22 1.40
CA TRP A 46 -20.09 5.50 1.86
C TRP A 46 -20.21 5.51 3.37
N VAL A 47 -21.41 5.32 3.86
CA VAL A 47 -21.70 5.06 5.29
C VAL A 47 -22.69 3.91 5.42
N VAL A 48 -22.42 3.01 6.37
CA VAL A 48 -23.30 1.88 6.70
C VAL A 48 -23.48 1.77 8.21
N PRO A 49 -24.73 1.50 8.71
CA PRO A 49 -24.97 1.22 10.13
C PRO A 49 -24.34 -0.13 10.53
N THR A 50 -23.71 -0.18 11.70
CA THR A 50 -23.05 -1.40 12.21
C THR A 50 -24.03 -2.52 12.57
N ASP A 51 -25.30 -2.18 12.87
CA ASP A 51 -26.35 -3.15 13.16
C ASP A 51 -26.95 -3.82 11.89
N GLY A 52 -26.46 -3.47 10.69
CA GLY A 52 -26.97 -3.99 9.42
C GLY A 52 -28.43 -3.63 9.12
N SER A 53 -29.02 -2.66 9.83
CA SER A 53 -30.43 -2.28 9.69
C SER A 53 -30.78 -1.64 8.35
N ARG A 54 -29.78 -1.17 7.61
CA ARG A 54 -29.90 -0.55 6.29
C ARG A 54 -28.70 -0.92 5.42
N ASP A 55 -28.93 -0.93 4.10
CA ASP A 55 -27.88 -1.07 3.11
C ASP A 55 -26.90 0.13 3.16
N PRO A 56 -25.66 -0.05 2.69
CA PRO A 56 -24.68 1.04 2.54
C PRO A 56 -25.28 2.23 1.75
N HIS A 57 -25.03 3.43 2.24
CA HIS A 57 -25.48 4.66 1.62
C HIS A 57 -24.29 5.47 1.10
N ARG A 58 -24.25 5.71 -0.23
CA ARG A 58 -23.24 6.56 -0.85
C ARG A 58 -23.49 8.02 -0.51
N LEU A 59 -22.50 8.66 0.11
CA LEU A 59 -22.56 10.09 0.44
C LEU A 59 -22.14 10.94 -0.76
N THR A 60 -21.04 10.59 -1.39
CA THR A 60 -20.50 11.37 -2.52
C THR A 60 -19.62 10.52 -3.42
N GLN A 61 -19.32 11.06 -4.59
CA GLN A 61 -18.41 10.49 -5.56
C GLN A 61 -17.42 11.57 -6.01
N PHE A 62 -16.12 11.27 -5.90
CA PHE A 62 -15.03 12.15 -6.30
C PHE A 62 -14.00 11.35 -7.09
N GLY A 63 -13.06 12.03 -7.73
CA GLY A 63 -11.95 11.37 -8.42
C GLY A 63 -10.99 10.67 -7.45
N SER A 64 -10.81 11.20 -6.25
CA SER A 64 -9.77 10.76 -5.30
C SER A 64 -10.20 10.85 -3.83
N ALA A 65 -11.43 10.50 -3.48
CA ALA A 65 -11.86 10.49 -2.07
C ALA A 65 -11.03 9.47 -1.26
N SER A 66 -10.50 9.89 -0.10
CA SER A 66 -9.68 9.06 0.80
C SER A 66 -9.74 9.56 2.25
N GLU A 67 -9.20 8.78 3.17
CA GLU A 67 -8.97 9.13 4.57
C GLU A 67 -10.22 9.69 5.30
N PRO A 68 -11.35 8.98 5.33
CA PRO A 68 -12.51 9.43 6.06
C PRO A 68 -12.24 9.42 7.56
N ALA A 69 -12.53 10.54 8.25
CA ALA A 69 -12.37 10.68 9.70
C ALA A 69 -13.56 11.36 10.34
N TRP A 70 -14.17 10.71 11.33
CA TRP A 70 -15.30 11.25 12.08
C TRP A 70 -14.89 12.36 13.03
N SER A 71 -15.72 13.39 13.18
CA SER A 71 -15.54 14.31 14.31
C SER A 71 -15.76 13.56 15.62
N PRO A 72 -15.13 13.98 16.75
CA PRO A 72 -15.25 13.29 18.03
C PRO A 72 -16.69 13.12 18.55
N ASP A 73 -17.62 13.99 18.15
CA ASP A 73 -19.03 13.90 18.47
C ASP A 73 -19.87 13.06 17.47
N GLY A 74 -19.22 12.54 16.40
CA GLY A 74 -19.84 11.76 15.34
C GLY A 74 -20.82 12.54 14.44
N SER A 75 -20.91 13.87 14.59
CA SER A 75 -21.86 14.71 13.83
C SER A 75 -21.36 15.10 12.44
N ARG A 76 -20.04 15.03 12.22
CA ARG A 76 -19.38 15.40 10.96
C ARG A 76 -18.46 14.28 10.49
N LEU A 77 -18.18 14.29 9.18
CA LEU A 77 -17.23 13.38 8.55
C LEU A 77 -16.33 14.21 7.63
N ALA A 78 -15.04 14.27 7.98
CA ALA A 78 -14.01 14.87 7.15
C ALA A 78 -13.38 13.81 6.25
N PHE A 79 -12.85 14.21 5.09
CA PHE A 79 -12.13 13.34 4.17
C PHE A 79 -11.26 14.17 3.21
N LEU A 80 -10.28 13.57 2.60
CA LEU A 80 -9.49 14.17 1.53
C LEU A 80 -10.14 13.90 0.18
N ALA A 81 -10.18 14.91 -0.69
CA ALA A 81 -10.61 14.74 -2.07
C ALA A 81 -10.17 15.88 -2.98
N SER A 82 -10.11 15.59 -4.30
CA SER A 82 -9.99 16.57 -5.37
C SER A 82 -11.33 16.73 -6.09
N ARG A 83 -11.72 17.96 -6.44
CA ARG A 83 -12.98 18.23 -7.15
C ARG A 83 -12.83 19.47 -8.04
N ASP A 84 -13.24 19.36 -9.31
CA ASP A 84 -13.15 20.42 -10.33
C ASP A 84 -14.07 21.62 -10.10
N GLU A 85 -15.15 21.45 -9.34
CA GLU A 85 -16.11 22.52 -9.16
C GLU A 85 -15.72 23.44 -8.01
N PRO A 86 -15.52 24.74 -8.26
CA PRO A 86 -15.39 25.70 -7.19
C PRO A 86 -16.64 25.65 -6.32
N ILE A 87 -16.47 25.78 -5.01
CA ILE A 87 -17.59 25.78 -4.07
C ILE A 87 -18.51 26.93 -4.44
N ALA A 88 -19.59 26.57 -5.12
CA ALA A 88 -20.63 27.54 -5.41
C ALA A 88 -21.31 27.94 -4.12
N GLN A 89 -21.02 29.15 -3.67
CA GLN A 89 -21.84 30.00 -2.83
C GLN A 89 -22.44 29.35 -1.58
N ARG A 90 -21.81 29.55 -0.45
CA ARG A 90 -22.49 29.46 0.86
C ARG A 90 -23.56 30.57 0.93
N VAL A 91 -24.84 30.21 0.87
CA VAL A 91 -25.93 31.16 1.04
C VAL A 91 -25.81 31.83 2.41
N GLY A 92 -25.68 33.17 2.43
CA GLY A 92 -25.56 33.97 3.64
C GLY A 92 -24.16 34.35 4.08
N TRP A 93 -23.14 33.99 3.35
CA TRP A 93 -21.76 34.50 3.56
C TRP A 93 -21.56 35.76 2.71
N THR A 94 -21.12 36.84 3.36
CA THR A 94 -20.67 38.04 2.66
C THR A 94 -19.27 37.74 2.08
N ASP A 95 -19.13 38.02 0.80
CA ASP A 95 -17.88 37.99 0.05
C ASP A 95 -16.73 38.55 0.87
N ARG A 96 -15.68 37.75 1.09
CA ARG A 96 -14.41 38.24 1.59
C ARG A 96 -13.61 38.74 0.38
N GLY A 97 -13.88 39.98 0.06
CA GLY A 97 -13.13 40.96 -0.71
C GLY A 97 -12.08 40.50 -1.72
N ASP A 98 -12.19 41.18 -2.83
CA ASP A 98 -11.31 41.29 -3.98
C ASP A 98 -11.47 40.23 -5.08
N ASP A 99 -12.62 40.38 -5.78
CA ASP A 99 -12.72 39.98 -7.17
C ASP A 99 -11.80 40.89 -8.03
N PRO A 100 -10.77 40.36 -8.72
CA PRO A 100 -10.19 41.12 -9.82
C PRO A 100 -11.23 41.17 -10.93
N GLU A 101 -11.70 42.33 -11.29
CA GLU A 101 -12.59 42.62 -12.40
C GLU A 101 -12.16 41.81 -13.65
N THR A 102 -12.88 40.74 -13.94
CA THR A 102 -12.75 40.05 -15.25
C THR A 102 -13.38 40.95 -16.30
N ASP A 103 -12.53 41.72 -16.97
CA ASP A 103 -12.88 42.48 -18.19
C ASP A 103 -13.14 41.44 -19.32
N SER A 104 -14.40 41.15 -19.58
CA SER A 104 -14.82 40.32 -20.68
C SER A 104 -14.55 40.97 -22.02
N THR A 105 -13.44 40.64 -22.64
CA THR A 105 -13.25 40.85 -24.08
C THR A 105 -13.41 39.54 -24.80
N ASP A 106 -14.48 39.46 -25.64
CA ASP A 106 -14.71 38.42 -26.61
C ASP A 106 -13.50 38.24 -27.55
N GLU A 107 -12.69 37.19 -27.31
CA GLU A 107 -11.77 36.66 -28.31
C GLU A 107 -12.15 35.19 -28.58
N GLU A 108 -12.39 34.89 -29.86
CA GLU A 108 -12.65 33.53 -30.34
C GLU A 108 -11.44 32.61 -30.05
N PRO A 109 -11.63 31.34 -29.68
CA PRO A 109 -10.53 30.46 -29.36
C PRO A 109 -9.71 30.14 -30.60
N SER A 110 -8.42 30.42 -30.56
CA SER A 110 -7.45 29.93 -31.53
C SER A 110 -7.02 28.52 -31.13
N ASP A 111 -7.12 27.58 -32.08
CA ASP A 111 -6.65 26.20 -32.01
C ASP A 111 -5.13 26.13 -31.72
N ALA A 112 -4.74 26.16 -30.48
CA ALA A 112 -3.46 25.73 -29.95
C ALA A 112 -3.53 25.68 -28.41
N GLU A 113 -4.36 24.83 -27.88
CA GLU A 113 -4.32 24.48 -26.47
C GLU A 113 -3.15 23.49 -26.28
N ALA A 114 -2.04 24.04 -25.79
CA ALA A 114 -1.15 23.26 -24.95
C ALA A 114 -1.89 23.18 -23.59
N ALA A 115 -2.40 22.02 -23.24
CA ALA A 115 -3.01 21.76 -21.97
C ALA A 115 -1.99 22.03 -20.85
N GLY A 116 -2.21 23.08 -20.10
CA GLY A 116 -1.76 23.19 -18.74
C GLY A 116 -2.98 22.81 -17.91
N ASP A 117 -3.10 21.55 -17.56
CA ASP A 117 -4.16 21.08 -16.69
C ASP A 117 -3.86 21.58 -15.28
N ASP A 118 -4.60 22.57 -14.83
CA ASP A 118 -4.80 22.85 -13.40
C ASP A 118 -5.74 21.74 -12.88
N GLU A 119 -5.21 20.53 -12.68
CA GLU A 119 -5.96 19.49 -11.97
C GLU A 119 -6.22 19.99 -10.54
N PRO A 120 -7.45 19.79 -10.01
CA PRO A 120 -7.79 20.23 -8.67
C PRO A 120 -6.93 19.50 -7.64
N THR A 121 -6.30 20.24 -6.74
CA THR A 121 -5.48 19.69 -5.68
C THR A 121 -6.35 19.08 -4.58
N GLN A 122 -5.81 18.06 -3.91
CA GLN A 122 -6.48 17.38 -2.80
C GLN A 122 -6.68 18.34 -1.61
N GLN A 123 -7.91 18.42 -1.09
CA GLN A 123 -8.27 19.31 0.02
C GLN A 123 -9.06 18.53 1.07
N VAL A 124 -9.19 19.09 2.28
CA VAL A 124 -10.11 18.58 3.29
C VAL A 124 -11.51 19.02 2.94
N TRP A 125 -12.40 18.05 2.80
CA TRP A 125 -13.84 18.23 2.62
C TRP A 125 -14.59 17.75 3.85
N LEU A 126 -15.78 18.30 4.09
CA LEU A 126 -16.55 18.06 5.31
C LEU A 126 -18.03 17.85 5.03
N PHE A 127 -18.56 16.73 5.53
CA PHE A 127 -20.00 16.51 5.65
C PHE A 127 -20.51 16.91 7.03
N ASP A 128 -21.61 17.69 7.09
CA ASP A 128 -22.41 17.90 8.29
C ASP A 128 -23.58 16.92 8.26
N LEU A 129 -23.44 15.81 8.96
CA LEU A 129 -24.44 14.72 8.92
C LEU A 129 -25.72 15.05 9.69
N GLU A 130 -25.70 16.05 10.60
CA GLU A 130 -26.92 16.51 11.28
C GLU A 130 -27.80 17.41 10.39
N ARG A 131 -27.13 18.28 9.62
CA ARG A 131 -27.86 19.21 8.72
C ARG A 131 -28.17 18.56 7.38
N GLY A 132 -27.33 17.59 6.96
CA GLY A 132 -27.36 17.02 5.62
C GLY A 132 -26.99 18.05 4.55
N GLY A 133 -26.99 17.61 3.29
CA GLY A 133 -26.54 18.41 2.15
C GLY A 133 -25.31 17.79 1.48
N ASP A 134 -24.67 18.55 0.60
CA ASP A 134 -23.40 18.14 -0.02
C ASP A 134 -22.22 18.47 0.90
N ALA A 135 -21.09 17.80 0.70
CA ALA A 135 -19.84 18.15 1.34
C ALA A 135 -19.40 19.55 0.93
N TYR A 136 -18.71 20.22 1.83
CA TYR A 136 -18.07 21.49 1.51
C TYR A 136 -16.58 21.43 1.77
N GLN A 137 -15.81 22.09 0.94
CA GLN A 137 -14.37 22.20 1.07
C GLN A 137 -14.04 23.08 2.28
N LEU A 138 -13.17 22.60 3.16
CA LEU A 138 -12.73 23.35 4.33
C LEU A 138 -11.41 24.08 4.11
N THR A 139 -10.49 23.48 3.37
CA THR A 139 -9.17 24.01 3.06
C THR A 139 -9.07 24.42 1.59
N ASP A 140 -8.14 25.35 1.30
CA ASP A 140 -7.82 25.82 -0.04
C ASP A 140 -6.29 26.08 -0.10
N ARG A 141 -5.52 24.97 -0.14
CA ARG A 141 -4.06 25.02 -0.21
C ARG A 141 -3.61 24.84 -1.65
N GLU A 142 -2.66 25.66 -2.10
CA GLU A 142 -2.15 25.68 -3.48
C GLU A 142 -1.66 24.31 -3.95
N ASP A 143 -0.84 23.62 -3.13
CA ASP A 143 -0.32 22.28 -3.42
C ASP A 143 -1.14 21.16 -2.72
N GLY A 144 -2.35 21.48 -2.23
CA GLY A 144 -3.22 20.53 -1.56
C GLY A 144 -2.89 20.29 -0.08
N VAL A 145 -3.58 19.31 0.49
CA VAL A 145 -3.41 18.82 1.85
C VAL A 145 -3.02 17.35 1.79
N ALA A 146 -1.95 16.97 2.49
CA ALA A 146 -1.42 15.62 2.49
C ALA A 146 -2.03 14.73 3.61
N SER A 147 -2.37 15.34 4.75
CA SER A 147 -2.86 14.62 5.94
C SER A 147 -3.64 15.56 6.86
N PHE A 148 -4.48 15.02 7.73
CA PHE A 148 -5.19 15.80 8.74
C PHE A 148 -5.58 14.97 9.95
N ASP A 149 -5.88 15.65 11.06
CA ASP A 149 -6.50 15.04 12.24
C ASP A 149 -7.38 16.03 12.99
N TRP A 150 -8.38 15.51 13.74
CA TRP A 150 -9.33 16.29 14.50
C TRP A 150 -8.80 16.71 15.87
N GLU A 151 -9.07 17.96 16.26
CA GLU A 151 -8.99 18.34 17.68
C GLU A 151 -10.05 17.58 18.48
N PRO A 152 -9.74 17.10 19.72
CA PRO A 152 -10.66 16.31 20.52
C PRO A 152 -12.03 16.97 20.82
N ASP A 153 -12.17 18.30 20.74
CA ASP A 153 -13.45 18.99 20.90
C ASP A 153 -14.20 19.20 19.57
N GLY A 154 -13.61 18.80 18.42
CA GLY A 154 -14.22 18.87 17.09
C GLY A 154 -14.35 20.28 16.51
N THR A 155 -13.68 21.28 17.09
CA THR A 155 -13.77 22.68 16.61
C THR A 155 -12.71 23.04 15.59
N ARG A 156 -11.56 22.34 15.59
CA ARG A 156 -10.42 22.56 14.69
C ARG A 156 -9.91 21.26 14.10
N LEU A 157 -9.11 21.42 13.05
CA LEU A 157 -8.28 20.36 12.47
C LEU A 157 -6.82 20.79 12.47
N VAL A 158 -5.90 19.84 12.57
CA VAL A 158 -4.52 20.02 12.13
C VAL A 158 -4.40 19.42 10.74
N VAL A 159 -3.70 20.11 9.83
CA VAL A 159 -3.46 19.61 8.46
C VAL A 159 -1.99 19.74 8.11
N GLY A 160 -1.46 18.75 7.36
CA GLY A 160 -0.16 18.80 6.72
C GLY A 160 -0.30 19.32 5.29
N ALA A 161 0.43 20.39 4.95
CA ALA A 161 0.42 20.95 3.61
C ALA A 161 1.74 21.64 3.26
N ARG A 162 2.09 21.62 1.98
CA ARG A 162 3.24 22.36 1.45
C ARG A 162 2.94 23.87 1.44
N ASP A 163 3.97 24.68 1.68
CA ASP A 163 3.84 26.13 1.71
C ASP A 163 5.04 26.80 1.01
N PRO A 164 5.00 26.89 -0.32
CA PRO A 164 6.11 27.42 -1.10
C PRO A 164 6.34 28.90 -0.83
N THR A 165 7.60 29.30 -0.75
CA THR A 165 8.04 30.69 -0.84
C THR A 165 7.79 31.24 -2.25
N ASP A 166 7.84 32.56 -2.44
CA ASP A 166 7.67 33.16 -3.76
C ASP A 166 8.70 32.64 -4.78
N GLU A 167 9.95 32.38 -4.37
CA GLU A 167 11.01 31.85 -5.23
C GLU A 167 10.76 30.39 -5.63
N GLU A 168 10.32 29.57 -4.70
CA GLU A 168 9.94 28.16 -4.93
C GLU A 168 8.72 28.09 -5.85
N ARG A 169 7.71 28.93 -5.64
CA ARG A 169 6.53 29.04 -6.50
C ARG A 169 6.91 29.38 -7.93
N GLU A 170 7.75 30.41 -8.15
CA GLU A 170 8.25 30.76 -9.48
C GLU A 170 9.04 29.62 -10.15
N TYR A 171 9.76 28.81 -9.36
CA TYR A 171 10.47 27.63 -9.87
C TYR A 171 9.50 26.53 -10.28
N VAL A 172 8.52 26.19 -9.43
CA VAL A 172 7.52 25.13 -9.69
C VAL A 172 6.67 25.49 -10.92
N GLU A 173 6.19 26.74 -11.02
CA GLU A 173 5.45 27.25 -12.19
C GLU A 173 6.27 27.12 -13.48
N ARG A 174 7.53 27.63 -13.46
CA ARG A 174 8.43 27.52 -14.62
C ARG A 174 8.65 26.05 -15.03
N ARG A 175 8.74 25.14 -14.06
CA ARG A 175 8.92 23.71 -14.33
C ARG A 175 7.67 23.09 -14.96
N ARG A 176 6.47 23.45 -14.50
CA ARG A 176 5.18 23.04 -15.10
C ARG A 176 5.05 23.52 -16.55
N GLU A 177 5.61 24.67 -16.89
CA GLU A 177 5.68 25.19 -18.27
C GLU A 177 6.77 24.53 -19.15
N GLY A 178 7.40 23.45 -18.69
CA GLY A 178 8.46 22.72 -19.42
C GLY A 178 9.87 23.32 -19.26
N GLY A 179 10.10 24.12 -18.23
CA GLY A 179 11.42 24.61 -17.86
C GLY A 179 12.37 23.51 -17.35
N PRO A 180 13.67 23.81 -17.23
CA PRO A 180 14.65 22.83 -16.77
C PRO A 180 14.38 22.42 -15.31
N ILE A 181 14.63 21.15 -15.02
CA ILE A 181 14.65 20.60 -13.67
C ILE A 181 16.02 20.92 -13.05
N GLU A 182 16.02 21.57 -11.90
CA GLU A 182 17.21 21.91 -11.13
C GLU A 182 17.05 21.30 -9.72
N THR A 183 18.00 20.48 -9.27
CA THR A 183 17.97 19.89 -7.94
C THR A 183 19.33 19.94 -7.26
N THR A 184 19.31 20.11 -5.95
CA THR A 184 20.47 19.98 -5.06
C THR A 184 20.23 18.90 -4.01
N ARG A 185 19.03 18.30 -3.98
CA ARG A 185 18.65 17.22 -3.09
C ARG A 185 19.27 15.89 -3.52
N LEU A 186 19.65 15.06 -2.56
CA LEU A 186 20.07 13.68 -2.81
C LEU A 186 18.88 12.84 -3.26
N GLN A 187 17.72 12.96 -2.58
CA GLN A 187 16.46 12.38 -3.02
C GLN A 187 15.83 13.29 -4.08
N HIS A 188 16.25 13.10 -5.32
CA HIS A 188 15.84 13.96 -6.44
C HIS A 188 14.62 13.45 -7.22
N LYS A 189 14.16 12.24 -6.92
CA LYS A 189 12.99 11.59 -7.51
C LYS A 189 12.29 10.73 -6.47
N LEU A 190 10.97 10.61 -6.61
CA LEU A 190 10.16 9.61 -5.90
C LEU A 190 9.13 9.02 -6.87
N ASP A 191 8.94 7.73 -6.80
CA ASP A 191 7.90 7.06 -7.58
C ASP A 191 6.52 7.52 -7.12
N GLY A 192 5.62 7.81 -8.07
CA GLY A 192 4.31 8.41 -7.80
C GLY A 192 4.32 9.91 -7.60
N VAL A 193 5.49 10.55 -7.36
CA VAL A 193 5.67 11.99 -7.20
C VAL A 193 6.41 12.61 -8.39
N GLY A 194 7.37 11.89 -8.94
CA GLY A 194 8.26 12.37 -10.00
C GLY A 194 9.53 13.03 -9.46
N TRP A 195 9.97 14.10 -10.11
CA TRP A 195 11.12 14.88 -9.67
C TRP A 195 10.75 15.73 -8.46
N THR A 196 11.46 15.56 -7.35
CA THR A 196 11.26 16.34 -6.13
C THR A 196 11.74 17.79 -6.26
N ASP A 197 11.26 18.64 -5.40
CA ASP A 197 11.69 20.04 -5.24
C ASP A 197 12.05 20.32 -3.77
N ASP A 198 12.32 21.59 -3.43
CA ASP A 198 12.73 21.99 -2.08
C ASP A 198 11.57 22.60 -1.26
N VAL A 199 10.32 22.52 -1.74
CA VAL A 199 9.16 23.06 -1.03
C VAL A 199 8.93 22.32 0.27
N THR A 200 8.87 23.06 1.36
CA THR A 200 8.69 22.48 2.71
C THR A 200 7.22 22.29 3.06
N GLU A 201 6.91 21.13 3.63
CA GLU A 201 5.61 20.85 4.26
C GLU A 201 5.60 21.39 5.69
N TYR A 202 4.47 21.98 6.10
CA TYR A 202 4.21 22.48 7.45
C TYR A 202 2.88 21.95 7.97
N LEU A 203 2.73 21.93 9.30
CA LEU A 203 1.42 21.78 9.92
C LEU A 203 0.72 23.14 10.02
N PHE A 204 -0.60 23.07 9.82
CA PHE A 204 -1.51 24.21 9.98
C PHE A 204 -2.67 23.81 10.89
N VAL A 205 -3.14 24.75 11.70
CA VAL A 205 -4.38 24.64 12.46
C VAL A 205 -5.50 25.34 11.72
N VAL A 206 -6.61 24.63 11.48
CA VAL A 206 -7.77 25.10 10.71
C VAL A 206 -8.99 25.17 11.60
N ASP A 207 -9.65 26.33 11.71
CA ASP A 207 -10.93 26.46 12.41
C ASP A 207 -12.07 25.99 11.50
N VAL A 208 -12.88 25.02 11.98
CA VAL A 208 -13.97 24.42 11.20
C VAL A 208 -15.14 25.37 10.96
N ALA A 209 -15.34 26.36 11.86
CA ALA A 209 -16.50 27.27 11.77
C ALA A 209 -16.31 28.34 10.69
N ASP A 210 -15.09 28.83 10.50
CA ASP A 210 -14.84 29.95 9.58
C ASP A 210 -13.74 29.69 8.54
N GLY A 211 -13.05 28.53 8.61
CA GLY A 211 -12.00 28.14 7.69
C GLY A 211 -10.73 28.99 7.83
N SER A 212 -10.55 29.70 8.97
CA SER A 212 -9.30 30.40 9.22
C SER A 212 -8.18 29.40 9.47
N ILE A 213 -6.96 29.74 8.98
CA ILE A 213 -5.83 28.83 8.99
C ILE A 213 -4.58 29.53 9.56
N ASP A 214 -3.91 28.88 10.52
CA ASP A 214 -2.70 29.35 11.16
C ASP A 214 -1.57 28.33 10.96
N ARG A 215 -0.43 28.75 10.36
CA ARG A 215 0.75 27.90 10.17
C ARG A 215 1.55 27.76 11.47
N LEU A 216 1.97 26.53 11.77
CA LEU A 216 2.89 26.21 12.85
C LEU A 216 4.34 26.25 12.33
N ASP A 217 5.02 27.38 12.40
CA ASP A 217 6.34 27.59 11.78
C ASP A 217 7.43 26.60 12.25
N ASP A 218 7.31 26.06 13.46
CA ASP A 218 8.25 25.10 14.01
C ASP A 218 7.82 23.63 13.72
N ALA A 219 6.67 23.38 13.11
CA ALA A 219 6.18 22.06 12.74
C ALA A 219 6.32 21.83 11.22
N TYR A 220 7.53 21.48 10.78
CA TYR A 220 7.86 21.27 9.38
C TYR A 220 8.49 19.90 9.12
N GLY A 221 8.38 19.43 7.87
CA GLY A 221 8.90 18.19 7.37
C GLY A 221 10.25 18.28 6.69
N GLY A 222 10.83 17.13 6.42
CA GLY A 222 12.07 16.93 5.67
C GLY A 222 12.43 15.44 5.60
N GLY A 223 13.30 15.08 4.65
CA GLY A 223 13.80 13.72 4.48
C GLY A 223 13.42 13.08 3.15
N ALA A 224 14.04 11.92 2.88
CA ALA A 224 14.00 11.25 1.59
C ALA A 224 12.58 10.92 1.11
N PHE A 225 11.71 10.48 2.02
CA PHE A 225 10.34 10.04 1.70
C PHE A 225 9.26 11.00 2.23
N GLN A 226 9.63 12.22 2.63
CA GLN A 226 8.67 13.18 3.20
C GLN A 226 7.49 13.45 2.26
N ASP A 227 7.74 13.59 0.96
CA ASP A 227 6.68 13.87 -0.03
C ASP A 227 5.68 12.69 -0.21
N LEU A 228 5.98 11.50 0.32
CA LEU A 228 5.08 10.34 0.32
C LEU A 228 4.43 10.10 1.70
N THR A 229 5.16 10.33 2.79
CA THR A 229 4.69 9.96 4.13
C THR A 229 4.05 11.11 4.89
N GLY A 230 4.34 12.36 4.50
CA GLY A 230 3.85 13.55 5.19
C GLY A 230 4.39 13.68 6.62
N LEU A 231 3.79 14.59 7.38
CA LEU A 231 4.10 14.85 8.79
C LEU A 231 3.33 13.95 9.76
N GLU A 232 2.33 13.22 9.30
CA GLU A 232 1.49 12.31 10.11
C GLU A 232 1.00 12.97 11.42
N PRO A 233 0.23 14.07 11.37
CA PRO A 233 -0.21 14.76 12.56
C PRO A 233 -1.23 13.93 13.37
N ALA A 234 -1.14 14.02 14.70
CA ALA A 234 -2.13 13.46 15.60
C ALA A 234 -2.43 14.45 16.74
N TRP A 235 -3.69 14.80 16.93
CA TRP A 235 -4.10 15.77 17.95
C TRP A 235 -4.54 15.08 19.24
N GLY A 236 -3.81 15.26 20.32
CA GLY A 236 -4.02 14.54 21.56
C GLY A 236 -5.03 15.15 22.52
N PRO A 237 -5.46 14.36 23.53
CA PRO A 237 -6.48 14.76 24.53
C PRO A 237 -6.02 15.91 25.42
N THR A 238 -4.72 16.13 25.52
CA THR A 238 -4.15 17.27 26.27
C THR A 238 -4.11 18.57 25.47
N GLY A 239 -4.54 18.56 24.20
CA GLY A 239 -4.51 19.67 23.26
C GLY A 239 -3.19 19.81 22.50
N ARG A 240 -2.18 18.95 22.74
CA ARG A 240 -0.93 18.94 21.95
C ARG A 240 -1.10 18.17 20.64
N ILE A 241 -0.33 18.59 19.65
CA ILE A 241 -0.24 17.92 18.35
C ILE A 241 1.08 17.13 18.33
N ALA A 242 1.02 15.84 18.06
CA ALA A 242 2.17 15.00 17.71
C ALA A 242 2.38 14.97 16.20
N PHE A 243 3.61 14.80 15.74
CA PHE A 243 3.93 14.62 14.33
C PHE A 243 5.31 13.99 14.15
N THR A 244 5.59 13.48 12.97
CA THR A 244 6.89 12.92 12.61
C THR A 244 7.67 13.85 11.69
N SER A 245 9.00 13.90 11.85
CA SER A 245 9.87 14.72 10.99
C SER A 245 11.31 14.22 11.03
N CYS A 246 11.98 14.26 9.88
CA CYS A 246 13.43 14.09 9.78
C CYS A 246 14.11 15.46 9.86
N ARG A 247 14.91 15.67 10.91
CA ARG A 247 15.67 16.93 11.12
C ARG A 247 17.17 16.65 11.31
N HIS A 248 17.66 15.61 10.65
CA HIS A 248 19.06 15.27 10.60
C HIS A 248 19.84 16.20 9.68
N GLU A 249 21.19 16.25 9.81
CA GLU A 249 22.06 17.12 9.02
C GLU A 249 21.93 16.84 7.50
N ASN A 250 21.76 15.55 7.12
CA ASN A 250 21.52 15.11 5.75
C ASN A 250 20.20 14.34 5.69
N PRO A 251 19.06 15.02 5.63
CA PRO A 251 17.77 14.37 5.79
C PRO A 251 17.42 13.39 4.65
N ASP A 252 17.94 13.61 3.44
CA ASP A 252 17.74 12.70 2.30
C ASP A 252 18.64 11.44 2.36
N ASP A 253 19.66 11.42 3.22
CA ASP A 253 20.65 10.34 3.36
C ASP A 253 20.41 9.48 4.60
N THR A 254 19.17 9.38 5.03
CA THR A 254 18.78 8.59 6.18
C THR A 254 17.29 8.28 6.16
N MET A 255 16.92 7.14 6.77
CA MET A 255 15.53 6.79 7.05
C MET A 255 15.10 7.18 8.47
N LYS A 256 15.98 7.81 9.27
CA LYS A 256 15.67 8.21 10.66
C LYS A 256 14.63 9.32 10.69
N ARG A 257 13.55 9.11 11.38
CA ARG A 257 12.49 10.08 11.66
C ARG A 257 12.19 10.11 13.14
N ASP A 258 11.97 11.29 13.67
CA ASP A 258 11.66 11.48 15.09
C ASP A 258 10.21 11.91 15.29
N VAL A 259 9.67 11.56 16.47
CA VAL A 259 8.39 12.06 16.94
C VAL A 259 8.58 13.36 17.69
N TYR A 260 7.81 14.36 17.33
CA TYR A 260 7.74 15.68 17.96
C TYR A 260 6.35 15.94 18.51
N THR A 261 6.25 16.85 19.49
CA THR A 261 4.98 17.44 19.89
C THR A 261 5.08 18.96 19.99
N ILE A 262 3.97 19.65 19.69
CA ILE A 262 3.86 21.11 19.68
C ILE A 262 2.50 21.54 20.23
N GLU A 263 2.45 22.74 20.84
CA GLU A 263 1.15 23.36 21.18
C GLU A 263 0.46 23.89 19.90
N PRO A 264 -0.89 23.93 19.85
CA PRO A 264 -1.60 24.39 18.64
C PRO A 264 -1.41 25.88 18.34
N ASP A 265 -0.78 26.66 19.22
CA ASP A 265 -0.34 28.04 18.96
C ASP A 265 1.09 28.14 18.42
N GLY A 266 1.72 27.01 18.09
CA GLY A 266 3.10 26.93 17.57
C GLY A 266 4.20 26.99 18.64
N THR A 267 3.85 27.02 19.92
CA THR A 267 4.83 27.09 21.03
C THR A 267 5.17 25.71 21.59
N ASP A 268 6.23 25.68 22.43
CA ASP A 268 6.63 24.49 23.21
C ASP A 268 6.88 23.23 22.36
N LEU A 269 7.59 23.39 21.23
CA LEU A 269 8.06 22.25 20.44
C LEU A 269 8.96 21.35 21.28
N ARG A 270 8.68 20.03 21.27
CA ARG A 270 9.47 19.02 21.96
C ARG A 270 9.74 17.84 21.04
N ARG A 271 10.97 17.38 21.01
CA ARG A 271 11.35 16.09 20.43
C ARG A 271 11.21 15.01 21.49
N LEU A 272 10.52 13.93 21.19
CA LEU A 272 10.26 12.83 22.15
C LEU A 272 11.22 11.66 22.00
N THR A 273 11.78 11.44 20.81
CA THR A 273 12.65 10.31 20.46
C THR A 273 14.10 10.75 20.30
N ASP A 274 15.03 9.80 20.21
CA ASP A 274 16.47 10.04 20.33
C ASP A 274 17.24 10.15 19.02
N GLY A 275 16.55 9.94 17.85
CA GLY A 275 17.15 10.02 16.53
C GLY A 275 17.86 8.76 16.04
N GLU A 276 17.60 7.63 16.67
CA GLU A 276 18.25 6.39 16.29
C GLU A 276 17.40 5.51 15.36
N TYR A 277 16.09 5.71 15.35
CA TYR A 277 15.13 4.88 14.63
C TYR A 277 14.33 5.67 13.60
N ASN A 278 13.60 4.94 12.75
CA ASN A 278 12.51 5.48 11.94
C ASN A 278 11.20 5.30 12.71
N HIS A 279 10.46 6.39 12.93
CA HIS A 279 9.18 6.38 13.63
C HIS A 279 8.07 6.86 12.69
N GLY A 280 6.87 6.32 12.88
CA GLY A 280 5.67 6.69 12.13
C GLY A 280 4.39 6.50 12.91
N GLN A 281 3.26 6.94 12.37
CA GLN A 281 1.91 6.72 12.88
C GLN A 281 1.73 7.11 14.36
N PRO A 282 2.06 8.35 14.79
CA PRO A 282 1.80 8.78 16.16
C PRO A 282 0.30 8.76 16.43
N THR A 283 -0.11 8.20 17.57
CA THR A 283 -1.51 8.13 18.00
C THR A 283 -1.60 8.29 19.51
N TRP A 284 -2.57 9.05 20.01
CA TRP A 284 -2.70 9.36 21.41
C TRP A 284 -3.61 8.37 22.14
N CYS A 285 -3.20 8.00 23.33
CA CYS A 285 -4.05 7.35 24.32
C CYS A 285 -4.79 8.42 25.16
N ASP A 286 -5.96 8.10 25.73
CA ASP A 286 -6.76 9.02 26.54
C ASP A 286 -6.05 9.55 27.79
N ASP A 287 -5.12 8.79 28.34
CA ASP A 287 -4.31 9.18 29.49
C ASP A 287 -3.19 10.19 29.16
N GLY A 288 -2.99 10.49 27.87
CA GLY A 288 -1.95 11.37 27.36
C GLY A 288 -0.63 10.68 27.02
N SER A 289 -0.57 9.35 27.08
CA SER A 289 0.52 8.55 26.50
C SER A 289 0.43 8.59 24.97
N LEU A 290 1.57 8.41 24.29
CA LEU A 290 1.64 8.46 22.84
C LEU A 290 2.18 7.13 22.28
N GLY A 291 1.37 6.45 21.47
CA GLY A 291 1.81 5.30 20.68
C GLY A 291 2.37 5.73 19.33
N PHE A 292 3.32 4.97 18.80
CA PHE A 292 3.86 5.13 17.45
C PHE A 292 4.60 3.87 16.99
N THR A 293 4.88 3.77 15.72
CA THR A 293 5.69 2.67 15.19
C THR A 293 7.18 3.00 15.28
N ARG A 294 8.01 1.94 15.37
CA ARG A 294 9.47 2.03 15.40
C ARG A 294 10.06 0.96 14.50
N SER A 295 10.94 1.34 13.55
CA SER A 295 11.68 0.41 12.69
C SER A 295 13.16 0.78 12.65
N ASP A 296 14.02 -0.21 12.33
CA ASP A 296 15.44 0.00 12.14
C ASP A 296 15.70 0.74 10.81
N PRO A 297 16.36 1.90 10.81
CA PRO A 297 16.62 2.67 9.60
C PRO A 297 17.74 2.09 8.73
N GLU A 298 18.57 1.19 9.26
CA GLU A 298 19.75 0.63 8.58
C GLU A 298 19.52 -0.83 8.15
N ASN A 299 18.65 -1.58 8.84
CA ASN A 299 18.27 -2.94 8.48
C ASN A 299 16.74 -3.08 8.40
N TRP A 300 16.20 -2.95 7.20
CA TRP A 300 14.76 -2.99 6.98
C TRP A 300 14.14 -4.39 7.13
N TYR A 301 14.97 -5.44 7.31
CA TYR A 301 14.50 -6.81 7.59
C TYR A 301 14.19 -7.03 9.09
N GLU A 302 14.54 -6.08 9.95
CA GLU A 302 14.10 -6.11 11.35
C GLU A 302 12.60 -5.78 11.44
N PRO A 303 11.85 -6.41 12.37
CA PRO A 303 10.44 -6.13 12.56
C PRO A 303 10.16 -4.66 12.91
N THR A 304 9.13 -4.08 12.32
CA THR A 304 8.53 -2.83 12.80
C THR A 304 7.71 -3.12 14.04
N GLU A 305 7.95 -2.34 15.11
CA GLU A 305 7.35 -2.52 16.42
C GLU A 305 6.33 -1.42 16.72
N ALA A 306 5.33 -1.75 17.55
CA ALA A 306 4.52 -0.75 18.24
C ALA A 306 5.18 -0.38 19.56
N VAL A 307 5.32 0.91 19.80
CA VAL A 307 5.94 1.46 21.03
C VAL A 307 5.04 2.52 21.66
N VAL A 308 5.15 2.72 22.97
CA VAL A 308 4.42 3.74 23.71
C VAL A 308 5.39 4.62 24.49
N TYR A 309 5.15 5.93 24.48
CA TYR A 309 5.84 6.93 25.27
C TYR A 309 4.92 7.42 26.40
N ASP A 310 5.31 7.21 27.66
CA ASP A 310 4.54 7.51 28.87
C ASP A 310 4.77 8.92 29.44
N GLY A 311 5.50 9.77 28.71
CA GLY A 311 5.93 11.10 29.16
C GLY A 311 7.36 11.14 29.70
N GLU A 312 7.99 10.00 29.98
CA GLU A 312 9.37 9.89 30.51
C GLU A 312 10.23 8.94 29.66
N SER A 313 9.67 7.82 29.21
CA SER A 313 10.39 6.75 28.50
C SER A 313 9.53 6.10 27.41
N THR A 314 10.21 5.48 26.44
CA THR A 314 9.59 4.68 25.39
C THR A 314 9.68 3.19 25.74
N THR A 315 8.57 2.47 25.65
CA THR A 315 8.48 1.02 25.88
C THR A 315 7.93 0.34 24.63
N SER A 316 8.59 -0.73 24.15
CA SER A 316 8.05 -1.55 23.08
C SER A 316 6.93 -2.46 23.61
N LEU A 317 5.83 -2.52 22.87
CA LEU A 317 4.70 -3.41 23.13
C LEU A 317 4.85 -4.76 22.43
N THR A 318 5.65 -4.83 21.37
CA THR A 318 5.68 -6.00 20.44
C THR A 318 7.08 -6.63 20.26
N GLU A 319 8.16 -6.09 20.85
CA GLU A 319 9.55 -6.54 20.68
C GLU A 319 9.73 -8.06 20.91
N ASP A 320 9.10 -8.60 21.95
CA ASP A 320 9.25 -10.01 22.34
C ASP A 320 8.54 -11.00 21.37
N LEU A 321 7.69 -10.52 20.46
CA LEU A 321 6.94 -11.38 19.55
C LEU A 321 7.73 -11.81 18.33
N ASP A 322 8.78 -11.08 17.94
CA ASP A 322 9.50 -11.29 16.69
C ASP A 322 8.54 -11.31 15.47
N ARG A 323 7.63 -10.34 15.43
CA ARG A 323 6.64 -10.12 14.37
C ARG A 323 6.54 -8.63 14.04
N THR A 324 6.33 -8.33 12.78
CA THR A 324 6.23 -6.96 12.30
C THR A 324 4.78 -6.47 12.34
N ILE A 325 4.58 -5.18 12.60
CA ILE A 325 3.31 -4.50 12.31
C ILE A 325 2.97 -4.72 10.83
N ALA A 326 1.75 -5.14 10.54
CA ALA A 326 1.29 -5.37 9.17
C ALA A 326 1.29 -4.04 8.38
N ARG A 327 1.54 -4.12 7.07
CA ARG A 327 1.70 -2.93 6.22
C ARG A 327 0.48 -2.00 6.22
N THR A 328 -0.73 -2.56 6.36
CA THR A 328 -1.99 -1.80 6.36
C THR A 328 -2.51 -1.52 7.77
N ALA A 329 -1.70 -1.81 8.80
CA ALA A 329 -2.12 -1.66 10.18
C ALA A 329 -2.18 -0.20 10.61
N THR A 330 -3.21 0.11 11.38
CA THR A 330 -3.35 1.33 12.18
C THR A 330 -3.13 1.00 13.66
N LEU A 331 -2.78 2.00 14.44
CA LEU A 331 -2.64 1.91 15.89
C LEU A 331 -3.91 2.48 16.54
N ASN A 332 -4.73 1.65 17.18
CA ASN A 332 -6.01 2.04 17.76
C ASN A 332 -5.98 1.86 19.29
N TRP A 333 -6.16 2.94 20.04
CA TRP A 333 -6.23 2.88 21.49
C TRP A 333 -7.66 2.71 22.00
N VAL A 334 -7.82 1.82 22.97
CA VAL A 334 -9.04 1.69 23.77
C VAL A 334 -8.60 1.60 25.23
N ASP A 335 -8.92 2.60 26.02
CA ASP A 335 -8.36 2.77 27.37
C ASP A 335 -6.81 2.73 27.32
N GLU A 336 -6.18 1.78 28.01
CA GLU A 336 -4.71 1.61 28.05
C GLU A 336 -4.22 0.48 27.10
N ALA A 337 -5.09 -0.08 26.25
CA ALA A 337 -4.78 -1.16 25.34
C ALA A 337 -4.68 -0.67 23.89
N LEU A 338 -3.63 -1.09 23.21
CA LEU A 338 -3.45 -0.88 21.77
C LEU A 338 -3.99 -2.07 20.99
N TYR A 339 -4.90 -1.81 20.06
CA TYR A 339 -5.34 -2.77 19.05
C TYR A 339 -4.66 -2.46 17.72
N THR A 340 -4.04 -3.48 17.11
CA THR A 340 -3.35 -3.35 15.83
C THR A 340 -3.27 -4.67 15.09
N LEU A 341 -2.69 -4.66 13.89
CA LEU A 341 -2.52 -5.83 13.06
C LEU A 341 -1.05 -6.24 12.99
N LEU A 342 -0.76 -7.52 13.21
CA LEU A 342 0.57 -8.10 13.06
C LEU A 342 0.60 -9.11 11.92
N ALA A 343 1.68 -9.10 11.15
CA ALA A 343 1.99 -10.13 10.17
C ALA A 343 2.54 -11.37 10.87
N ASP A 344 1.93 -12.53 10.67
CA ASP A 344 2.33 -13.79 11.27
C ASP A 344 2.15 -14.96 10.32
N HIS A 345 3.23 -15.46 9.75
CA HIS A 345 3.20 -16.46 8.69
C HIS A 345 2.43 -15.97 7.46
N SER A 346 1.65 -16.84 6.84
CA SER A 346 0.83 -16.50 5.65
C SER A 346 -0.49 -15.82 6.04
N GLN A 347 -0.50 -14.91 7.02
CA GLN A 347 -1.73 -14.24 7.48
C GLN A 347 -1.44 -12.98 8.30
N THR A 348 -2.45 -12.13 8.40
CA THR A 348 -2.50 -10.98 9.31
C THR A 348 -3.40 -11.31 10.49
N ARG A 349 -2.97 -10.94 11.70
CA ARG A 349 -3.72 -11.16 12.95
C ARG A 349 -3.99 -9.86 13.68
N LEU A 350 -5.19 -9.75 14.24
CA LEU A 350 -5.52 -8.68 15.17
C LEU A 350 -4.98 -9.02 16.55
N VAL A 351 -4.31 -8.08 17.17
CA VAL A 351 -3.76 -8.20 18.52
C VAL A 351 -4.18 -7.04 19.40
N ARG A 352 -4.27 -7.31 20.69
CA ARG A 352 -4.39 -6.35 21.78
C ARG A 352 -3.08 -6.34 22.58
N ALA A 353 -2.46 -5.19 22.74
CA ALA A 353 -1.19 -5.04 23.44
C ALA A 353 -1.31 -4.03 24.58
N THR A 354 -0.73 -4.35 25.73
CA THR A 354 -0.61 -3.44 26.89
C THR A 354 0.79 -3.51 27.48
N VAL A 355 1.21 -2.47 28.17
CA VAL A 355 2.53 -2.44 28.85
C VAL A 355 2.64 -3.51 29.93
N ASP A 356 1.57 -3.74 30.70
CA ASP A 356 1.60 -4.61 31.89
C ASP A 356 1.32 -6.08 31.57
N GLU A 357 0.47 -6.38 30.60
CA GLU A 357 -0.01 -7.74 30.30
C GLU A 357 0.66 -8.35 29.05
N GLY A 358 1.34 -7.53 28.23
CA GLY A 358 1.93 -7.95 26.95
C GLY A 358 0.90 -8.04 25.84
N VAL A 359 1.05 -8.96 24.89
CA VAL A 359 0.22 -9.09 23.69
C VAL A 359 -0.71 -10.29 23.78
N ASP A 360 -1.98 -10.02 23.54
CA ASP A 360 -3.02 -11.04 23.35
C ASP A 360 -3.41 -11.12 21.86
N TRP A 361 -3.47 -12.33 21.30
CA TRP A 361 -3.95 -12.58 19.93
C TRP A 361 -5.48 -12.66 19.96
N CYS A 362 -6.14 -11.72 19.27
CA CYS A 362 -7.59 -11.55 19.37
C CYS A 362 -8.37 -12.19 18.23
N PHE A 363 -7.86 -12.10 17.02
CA PHE A 363 -8.55 -12.59 15.83
C PHE A 363 -7.56 -13.06 14.78
N GLU A 364 -7.89 -14.17 14.13
CA GLU A 364 -7.19 -14.64 12.94
C GLU A 364 -8.18 -15.04 11.84
N SER A 365 -7.71 -15.08 10.62
CA SER A 365 -8.52 -15.42 9.46
C SER A 365 -8.28 -16.86 8.95
N ARG A 366 -7.36 -17.61 9.56
CA ARG A 366 -6.90 -18.91 9.04
C ARG A 366 -8.00 -19.95 8.88
N GLY A 367 -9.00 -19.95 9.74
CA GLY A 367 -10.11 -20.91 9.66
C GLY A 367 -11.01 -20.72 8.44
N SER A 368 -11.03 -19.52 7.85
CA SER A 368 -11.87 -19.16 6.70
C SER A 368 -11.08 -18.78 5.45
N ASP A 369 -9.73 -18.95 5.46
CA ASP A 369 -8.84 -18.63 4.33
C ASP A 369 -9.07 -17.22 3.75
N ARG A 370 -9.09 -16.23 4.61
CA ARG A 370 -9.23 -14.79 4.27
C ARG A 370 -8.13 -13.96 4.89
N ALA A 371 -7.93 -12.76 4.36
CA ALA A 371 -6.97 -11.77 4.84
C ALA A 371 -7.67 -10.65 5.62
N LEU A 372 -6.99 -10.13 6.65
CA LEU A 372 -7.43 -8.97 7.42
C LEU A 372 -6.61 -7.76 6.96
N LEU A 373 -7.24 -6.87 6.18
CA LEU A 373 -6.57 -5.78 5.48
C LEU A 373 -6.67 -4.43 6.19
N GLY A 374 -7.59 -4.27 7.13
CA GLY A 374 -7.79 -3.02 7.84
C GLY A 374 -8.56 -3.21 9.14
N LEU A 375 -8.29 -2.31 10.07
CA LEU A 375 -8.90 -2.25 11.41
C LEU A 375 -9.15 -0.80 11.78
N ASP A 376 -10.32 -0.53 12.33
CA ASP A 376 -10.60 0.68 13.10
C ASP A 376 -11.50 0.35 14.27
N VAL A 377 -11.30 0.97 15.43
CA VAL A 377 -12.02 0.65 16.67
C VAL A 377 -12.73 1.89 17.20
N SER A 378 -14.00 1.76 17.60
CA SER A 378 -14.76 2.88 18.15
C SER A 378 -14.14 3.44 19.44
N ASP A 379 -14.27 4.76 19.66
CA ASP A 379 -13.69 5.43 20.84
C ASP A 379 -14.20 4.85 22.17
N ASP A 380 -15.43 4.30 22.17
CA ASP A 380 -16.00 3.64 23.36
C ASP A 380 -15.51 2.20 23.53
N GLY A 381 -14.65 1.72 22.62
CA GLY A 381 -14.05 0.39 22.65
C GLY A 381 -15.04 -0.77 22.47
N SER A 382 -16.26 -0.51 22.04
CA SER A 382 -17.29 -1.54 21.97
C SER A 382 -17.28 -2.32 20.65
N THR A 383 -16.92 -1.67 19.56
CA THR A 383 -17.07 -2.22 18.20
C THR A 383 -15.81 -1.99 17.37
N ALA A 384 -15.35 -3.03 16.70
CA ALA A 384 -14.29 -2.94 15.69
C ALA A 384 -14.87 -3.08 14.27
N ALA A 385 -14.46 -2.19 13.37
CA ALA A 385 -14.65 -2.33 11.93
C ALA A 385 -13.44 -3.01 11.31
N LEU A 386 -13.67 -3.96 10.42
CA LEU A 386 -12.65 -4.76 9.75
C LEU A 386 -12.82 -4.68 8.23
N ALA A 387 -11.72 -4.50 7.51
CA ALA A 387 -11.66 -4.77 6.08
C ALA A 387 -11.15 -6.20 5.87
N LEU A 388 -12.01 -7.08 5.40
CA LEU A 388 -11.64 -8.48 5.13
C LEU A 388 -11.65 -8.75 3.63
N SER A 389 -10.67 -9.54 3.18
CA SER A 389 -10.56 -10.04 1.81
C SER A 389 -10.66 -11.55 1.81
N HIS A 390 -11.59 -12.09 1.03
CA HIS A 390 -11.74 -13.53 0.85
C HIS A 390 -11.64 -13.88 -0.64
N PRO A 391 -10.85 -14.89 -1.04
CA PRO A 391 -10.65 -15.24 -2.45
C PRO A 391 -11.95 -15.44 -3.25
N GLN A 392 -12.99 -15.95 -2.61
CA GLN A 392 -14.28 -16.22 -3.23
C GLN A 392 -15.31 -15.10 -3.06
N ASP A 393 -15.18 -14.29 -2.00
CA ASP A 393 -16.21 -13.29 -1.64
C ASP A 393 -15.84 -11.86 -2.00
N GLY A 394 -14.56 -11.56 -2.25
CA GLY A 394 -14.08 -10.20 -2.53
C GLY A 394 -13.59 -9.48 -1.29
N HIS A 395 -13.50 -8.16 -1.38
CA HIS A 395 -13.14 -7.27 -0.28
C HIS A 395 -14.43 -6.67 0.30
N ASP A 396 -14.61 -6.72 1.63
CA ASP A 396 -15.81 -6.22 2.28
C ASP A 396 -15.55 -5.64 3.66
N VAL A 397 -16.50 -4.79 4.10
CA VAL A 397 -16.55 -4.22 5.45
C VAL A 397 -17.30 -5.18 6.36
N TYR A 398 -16.67 -5.46 7.49
CA TYR A 398 -17.24 -6.26 8.59
C TYR A 398 -17.18 -5.46 9.88
N VAL A 399 -18.00 -5.89 10.86
CA VAL A 399 -17.91 -5.41 12.24
C VAL A 399 -17.96 -6.58 13.20
N VAL A 400 -17.42 -6.37 14.41
CA VAL A 400 -17.39 -7.36 15.48
C VAL A 400 -17.39 -6.63 16.83
N ASP A 401 -18.03 -7.23 17.85
CA ASP A 401 -17.91 -6.73 19.23
C ASP A 401 -16.49 -6.97 19.75
N VAL A 402 -15.86 -5.93 20.28
CA VAL A 402 -14.48 -6.02 20.81
C VAL A 402 -14.38 -7.01 21.98
N ASP A 403 -15.41 -7.08 22.83
CA ASP A 403 -15.47 -8.04 23.93
C ASP A 403 -15.39 -9.50 23.47
N GLU A 404 -15.88 -9.84 22.27
CA GLU A 404 -15.78 -11.17 21.69
C GLU A 404 -14.42 -11.47 21.04
N LEU A 405 -13.63 -10.45 20.76
CA LEU A 405 -12.23 -10.59 20.36
C LEU A 405 -11.33 -10.95 21.56
N GLU A 406 -11.87 -10.97 22.78
CA GLU A 406 -11.10 -11.29 23.97
C GLU A 406 -10.52 -12.71 23.92
N SER A 407 -9.32 -12.74 23.99
CA SER A 407 -8.18 -13.57 23.83
C SER A 407 -8.24 -14.95 24.50
N SER A 408 -7.65 -15.89 23.83
CA SER A 408 -6.97 -16.98 24.51
C SER A 408 -5.58 -16.48 24.92
N ARG A 409 -5.42 -16.10 26.20
CA ARG A 409 -4.12 -15.71 26.78
C ARG A 409 -3.11 -16.85 26.64
N ALA A 410 -1.89 -16.50 26.25
CA ALA A 410 -0.72 -17.36 26.14
C ALA A 410 -0.85 -18.45 25.06
N ILE A 411 -0.70 -18.07 23.83
CA ILE A 411 -0.57 -19.02 22.74
C ILE A 411 0.90 -19.33 22.55
N ASP A 412 1.26 -20.56 22.94
CA ASP A 412 2.31 -21.28 22.24
C ASP A 412 1.89 -21.32 20.77
N ARG A 413 2.75 -20.87 19.85
CA ARG A 413 2.52 -20.62 18.41
C ARG A 413 1.82 -21.75 17.64
N THR A 414 1.52 -22.86 18.28
CA THR A 414 0.91 -24.08 17.73
C THR A 414 -0.44 -24.45 18.34
N ALA A 415 -0.93 -23.70 19.34
CA ALA A 415 -2.17 -24.03 20.02
C ALA A 415 -3.32 -23.19 19.47
N ASP A 416 -4.34 -23.86 19.19
CA ASP A 416 -5.72 -23.61 18.85
C ASP A 416 -6.26 -22.22 19.22
N LEU A 417 -6.02 -21.21 18.34
CA LEU A 417 -6.93 -20.06 18.27
C LEU A 417 -8.33 -20.59 17.93
N PRO A 418 -9.40 -19.95 18.40
CA PRO A 418 -10.73 -20.31 17.97
C PRO A 418 -10.77 -20.30 16.43
N THR A 419 -11.09 -21.44 15.82
CA THR A 419 -11.25 -21.55 14.37
C THR A 419 -12.61 -21.08 13.89
N ASP A 420 -13.53 -20.88 14.82
CA ASP A 420 -14.86 -20.37 14.54
C ASP A 420 -14.88 -18.85 14.67
N ASP A 421 -15.53 -18.19 13.72
CA ASP A 421 -15.77 -16.77 13.77
C ASP A 421 -16.50 -16.35 15.05
N PRO A 422 -16.20 -15.16 15.61
CA PRO A 422 -17.02 -14.55 16.65
C PRO A 422 -18.50 -14.52 16.26
N GLU A 423 -19.41 -14.78 17.19
CA GLU A 423 -20.86 -14.79 16.91
C GLU A 423 -21.36 -13.42 16.42
N THR A 424 -20.70 -12.35 16.85
CA THR A 424 -21.02 -10.96 16.47
C THR A 424 -20.37 -10.50 15.17
N LEU A 425 -19.46 -11.30 14.56
CA LEU A 425 -18.85 -10.93 13.28
C LEU A 425 -19.93 -10.84 12.20
N ALA A 426 -20.19 -9.62 11.74
CA ALA A 426 -21.21 -9.35 10.75
C ALA A 426 -20.63 -8.67 9.51
N ARG A 427 -20.93 -9.23 8.32
CA ARG A 427 -20.62 -8.61 7.02
C ARG A 427 -21.62 -7.52 6.72
N LEU A 428 -21.13 -6.31 6.42
CA LEU A 428 -21.96 -5.13 6.14
C LEU A 428 -22.08 -4.82 4.65
N THR A 429 -21.17 -5.32 3.81
CA THR A 429 -21.14 -5.04 2.36
C THR A 429 -21.04 -6.33 1.53
N ASP A 430 -21.31 -6.23 0.24
CA ASP A 430 -21.13 -7.28 -0.76
C ASP A 430 -20.68 -6.62 -2.08
N LEU A 431 -19.48 -5.96 -2.02
CA LEU A 431 -19.01 -5.01 -3.02
C LEU A 431 -18.80 -5.66 -4.40
N ASN A 432 -18.32 -6.90 -4.45
CA ASN A 432 -17.99 -7.59 -5.71
C ASN A 432 -19.03 -8.66 -6.11
N ALA A 433 -20.29 -8.52 -5.67
CA ALA A 433 -21.34 -9.50 -5.93
C ALA A 433 -21.62 -9.70 -7.43
N ASP A 434 -21.56 -8.66 -8.23
CA ASP A 434 -21.81 -8.74 -9.69
C ASP A 434 -20.65 -9.42 -10.42
N LEU A 435 -19.42 -9.13 -10.06
CA LEU A 435 -18.24 -9.78 -10.61
C LEU A 435 -18.24 -11.29 -10.30
N ARG A 436 -18.52 -11.68 -9.06
CA ARG A 436 -18.56 -13.08 -8.61
C ARG A 436 -19.63 -13.94 -9.30
N ARG A 437 -20.65 -13.32 -9.86
CA ARG A 437 -21.67 -14.04 -10.68
C ARG A 437 -21.21 -14.39 -12.09
N GLN A 438 -20.10 -13.85 -12.55
CA GLN A 438 -19.61 -14.04 -13.93
C GLN A 438 -18.80 -15.33 -14.07
N CYS A 439 -18.05 -15.73 -13.05
CA CYS A 439 -17.30 -17.00 -13.05
C CYS A 439 -17.17 -17.56 -11.63
N SER A 440 -16.69 -18.82 -11.53
CA SER A 440 -16.25 -19.37 -10.23
C SER A 440 -14.99 -18.67 -9.77
N MET A 441 -14.99 -18.17 -8.53
CA MET A 441 -13.79 -17.65 -7.90
C MET A 441 -12.92 -18.80 -7.37
N PRO A 442 -11.60 -18.62 -7.27
CA PRO A 442 -10.68 -19.69 -6.92
C PRO A 442 -10.83 -20.20 -5.47
N ASP A 443 -10.68 -21.51 -5.30
CA ASP A 443 -10.37 -22.10 -4.01
C ASP A 443 -8.91 -21.86 -3.63
N VAL A 444 -8.65 -21.87 -2.34
CA VAL A 444 -7.31 -21.66 -1.78
C VAL A 444 -6.88 -22.91 -0.99
N ARG A 445 -5.59 -23.22 -1.11
CA ARG A 445 -4.94 -24.26 -0.31
C ARG A 445 -3.61 -23.73 0.20
N ARG A 446 -3.38 -23.83 1.48
CA ARG A 446 -2.06 -23.60 2.09
C ARG A 446 -1.20 -24.82 1.82
N VAL A 447 0.02 -24.59 1.37
CA VAL A 447 1.01 -25.62 1.08
C VAL A 447 2.30 -25.30 1.81
N GLU A 448 3.00 -26.34 2.23
CA GLU A 448 4.29 -26.23 2.92
C GLU A 448 5.29 -27.16 2.24
N TRP A 449 6.56 -26.74 2.24
CA TRP A 449 7.69 -27.53 1.75
C TRP A 449 8.98 -27.18 2.48
N GLU A 450 9.96 -28.07 2.41
CA GLU A 450 11.27 -27.87 3.00
C GLU A 450 12.24 -27.26 1.96
N SER A 451 12.97 -26.24 2.36
CA SER A 451 14.07 -25.63 1.58
C SER A 451 15.21 -25.25 2.51
N ASP A 452 16.41 -25.85 2.31
CA ASP A 452 17.64 -25.58 3.06
C ASP A 452 17.48 -25.64 4.60
N GLY A 453 16.55 -26.45 5.09
CA GLY A 453 16.29 -26.64 6.52
C GLY A 453 15.26 -25.65 7.10
N TRP A 454 14.63 -24.84 6.26
CA TRP A 454 13.49 -24.00 6.58
C TRP A 454 12.21 -24.62 6.04
N THR A 455 11.12 -24.51 6.78
CA THR A 455 9.78 -24.78 6.27
C THR A 455 9.28 -23.51 5.60
N ILE A 456 8.96 -23.60 4.31
CA ILE A 456 8.41 -22.50 3.51
C ILE A 456 6.93 -22.71 3.35
N GLU A 457 6.13 -21.67 3.55
CA GLU A 457 4.70 -21.68 3.30
C GLU A 457 4.37 -21.04 1.95
N GLY A 458 3.28 -21.49 1.33
CA GLY A 458 2.75 -20.86 0.11
C GLY A 458 1.23 -20.97 0.05
N ILE A 459 0.67 -20.07 -0.76
CA ILE A 459 -0.77 -20.05 -1.05
C ILE A 459 -0.98 -20.55 -2.48
N CYS A 460 -1.78 -21.60 -2.62
CA CYS A 460 -2.10 -22.18 -3.91
C CYS A 460 -3.57 -21.89 -4.26
N TYR A 461 -3.81 -21.25 -5.41
CA TYR A 461 -5.14 -20.96 -5.94
C TYR A 461 -5.45 -21.88 -7.11
N ALA A 462 -6.68 -22.39 -7.16
CA ALA A 462 -7.17 -23.22 -8.25
C ALA A 462 -8.68 -23.05 -8.45
N ASP A 463 -9.20 -23.30 -9.64
CA ASP A 463 -10.65 -23.38 -9.86
C ASP A 463 -11.23 -24.51 -8.98
N PRO A 464 -12.33 -24.28 -8.24
CA PRO A 464 -12.93 -25.29 -7.35
C PRO A 464 -13.42 -26.55 -8.07
N GLU A 465 -13.66 -26.51 -9.38
CA GLU A 465 -14.05 -27.67 -10.20
C GLU A 465 -12.85 -28.47 -10.74
N LEU A 466 -11.59 -27.96 -10.52
CA LEU A 466 -10.39 -28.59 -11.02
C LEU A 466 -10.01 -29.82 -10.19
N ASP A 467 -9.80 -30.95 -10.84
CA ASP A 467 -9.26 -32.17 -10.19
C ASP A 467 -7.72 -32.07 -10.17
N LEU A 468 -7.17 -31.51 -9.11
CA LEU A 468 -5.70 -31.35 -8.98
C LEU A 468 -4.96 -32.68 -9.03
N GLU A 469 -5.58 -33.79 -8.62
CA GLU A 469 -4.96 -35.13 -8.66
C GLU A 469 -4.79 -35.68 -10.09
N SER A 470 -5.35 -35.01 -11.13
CA SER A 470 -5.12 -35.39 -12.54
C SER A 470 -3.69 -35.15 -13.02
N GLY A 471 -2.98 -34.18 -12.42
CA GLY A 471 -1.54 -33.97 -12.60
C GLY A 471 -1.11 -33.33 -13.92
N ASP A 472 -2.02 -32.76 -14.70
CA ASP A 472 -1.77 -32.20 -16.03
C ASP A 472 -2.06 -30.69 -16.12
N HIS A 473 -2.12 -30.01 -14.98
CA HIS A 473 -2.46 -28.59 -14.93
C HIS A 473 -1.23 -27.69 -15.16
N PRO A 474 -1.38 -26.59 -15.89
CA PRO A 474 -0.35 -25.55 -15.97
C PRO A 474 -0.22 -24.82 -14.64
N LEU A 475 1.01 -24.52 -14.23
CA LEU A 475 1.33 -23.76 -13.03
C LEU A 475 1.79 -22.35 -13.38
N VAL A 476 1.25 -21.33 -12.71
CA VAL A 476 1.84 -19.99 -12.64
C VAL A 476 2.45 -19.79 -11.25
N VAL A 477 3.75 -19.52 -11.20
CA VAL A 477 4.45 -19.15 -9.97
C VAL A 477 4.45 -17.63 -9.87
N ALA A 478 3.58 -17.10 -9.00
CA ALA A 478 3.36 -15.67 -8.81
C ALA A 478 4.13 -15.19 -7.58
N ILE A 479 5.27 -14.53 -7.78
CA ILE A 479 6.20 -14.09 -6.73
C ILE A 479 5.86 -12.67 -6.31
N HIS A 480 5.67 -12.45 -5.01
CA HIS A 480 5.37 -11.12 -4.47
C HIS A 480 6.57 -10.16 -4.54
N GLY A 481 6.28 -8.87 -4.56
CA GLY A 481 7.26 -7.79 -4.45
C GLY A 481 7.73 -7.57 -3.01
N GLY A 482 8.51 -6.53 -2.81
CA GLY A 482 9.09 -6.17 -1.52
C GLY A 482 10.62 -6.18 -1.61
N PRO A 483 11.37 -7.18 -1.10
CA PRO A 483 11.00 -8.52 -0.59
C PRO A 483 10.28 -8.52 0.76
N LEU A 484 10.38 -7.43 1.51
CA LEU A 484 9.82 -7.19 2.84
C LEU A 484 8.28 -7.14 2.79
N SER A 485 7.68 -8.28 2.50
CA SER A 485 6.24 -8.51 2.36
C SER A 485 5.92 -9.97 2.62
N TYR A 486 4.67 -10.35 2.46
CA TYR A 486 4.20 -11.72 2.54
C TYR A 486 2.90 -11.88 1.76
N ASP A 487 2.58 -13.13 1.43
CA ASP A 487 1.32 -13.50 0.78
C ASP A 487 0.38 -14.17 1.76
N GLU A 488 -0.87 -13.79 1.67
CA GLU A 488 -1.99 -14.36 2.41
C GLU A 488 -3.19 -14.61 1.47
N PRO A 489 -4.21 -15.38 1.86
CA PRO A 489 -5.38 -15.61 1.03
C PRO A 489 -6.17 -14.33 0.79
N ILE A 490 -6.02 -13.75 -0.40
CA ILE A 490 -6.71 -12.53 -0.80
C ILE A 490 -7.55 -12.74 -2.06
N PHE A 491 -8.57 -11.93 -2.22
CA PHE A 491 -9.25 -11.77 -3.49
C PHE A 491 -8.32 -11.09 -4.51
N SER A 492 -8.22 -11.64 -5.70
CA SER A 492 -7.42 -11.09 -6.79
C SER A 492 -8.07 -11.37 -8.14
N PHE A 493 -8.33 -10.31 -8.90
CA PHE A 493 -8.84 -10.43 -10.26
C PHE A 493 -7.90 -11.24 -11.17
N ALA A 494 -6.59 -11.00 -11.06
CA ALA A 494 -5.59 -11.73 -11.85
C ALA A 494 -5.58 -13.23 -11.53
N HIS A 495 -5.67 -13.61 -10.25
CA HIS A 495 -5.76 -15.02 -9.86
C HIS A 495 -7.05 -15.67 -10.37
N ALA A 496 -8.20 -14.98 -10.26
CA ALA A 496 -9.46 -15.46 -10.80
C ALA A 496 -9.41 -15.62 -12.33
N ALA A 497 -8.79 -14.68 -13.04
CA ALA A 497 -8.60 -14.75 -14.48
C ALA A 497 -7.71 -15.95 -14.90
N LEU A 498 -6.62 -16.20 -14.20
CA LEU A 498 -5.72 -17.33 -14.45
C LEU A 498 -6.42 -18.67 -14.13
N THR A 499 -6.98 -18.79 -12.91
CA THR A 499 -7.60 -20.05 -12.47
C THR A 499 -8.83 -20.43 -13.27
N SER A 500 -9.63 -19.45 -13.73
CA SER A 500 -10.78 -19.72 -14.63
C SER A 500 -10.36 -20.29 -16.00
N ARG A 501 -9.07 -20.21 -16.37
CA ARG A 501 -8.46 -20.81 -17.56
C ARG A 501 -7.70 -22.09 -17.29
N GLY A 502 -7.84 -22.64 -16.07
CA GLY A 502 -7.27 -23.93 -15.67
C GLY A 502 -5.85 -23.87 -15.16
N TYR A 503 -5.27 -22.67 -14.96
CA TYR A 503 -3.98 -22.54 -14.27
C TYR A 503 -4.13 -22.79 -12.78
N VAL A 504 -3.15 -23.46 -12.20
CA VAL A 504 -2.88 -23.45 -10.76
C VAL A 504 -1.95 -22.26 -10.50
N VAL A 505 -2.20 -21.46 -9.46
CA VAL A 505 -1.34 -20.30 -9.12
C VAL A 505 -0.71 -20.56 -7.77
N LEU A 506 0.62 -20.61 -7.70
CA LEU A 506 1.39 -20.71 -6.45
C LEU A 506 1.95 -19.34 -6.08
N ARG A 507 1.71 -18.90 -4.86
CA ARG A 507 2.32 -17.73 -4.24
C ARG A 507 3.22 -18.18 -3.08
N PRO A 508 4.53 -18.23 -3.28
CA PRO A 508 5.47 -18.66 -2.24
C PRO A 508 5.81 -17.52 -1.27
N ASN A 509 5.79 -17.79 0.03
CA ASN A 509 6.36 -16.93 1.07
C ASN A 509 7.83 -17.31 1.27
N TYR A 510 8.70 -16.83 0.38
CA TYR A 510 10.12 -17.14 0.36
C TYR A 510 10.87 -16.43 1.49
N ARG A 511 12.07 -16.95 1.85
CA ARG A 511 12.98 -16.28 2.82
C ARG A 511 13.32 -14.86 2.36
N GLY A 512 13.28 -13.90 3.29
CA GLY A 512 13.28 -12.47 3.03
C GLY A 512 11.94 -11.82 3.32
N GLY A 513 10.84 -12.60 3.37
CA GLY A 513 9.52 -12.11 3.78
C GLY A 513 9.44 -11.78 5.27
N THR A 514 8.60 -10.81 5.64
CA THR A 514 8.61 -10.18 6.98
C THR A 514 7.77 -10.90 8.03
N SER A 515 6.82 -11.76 7.64
CA SER A 515 5.84 -12.35 8.57
C SER A 515 6.34 -13.57 9.36
N PHE A 516 7.53 -14.09 9.06
CA PHE A 516 8.10 -15.30 9.65
C PHE A 516 9.15 -15.04 10.74
N GLY A 517 9.36 -13.79 11.12
CA GLY A 517 10.33 -13.34 12.11
C GLY A 517 11.68 -12.93 11.50
N ARG A 518 12.52 -12.30 12.33
CA ARG A 518 13.78 -11.66 11.90
C ARG A 518 14.80 -12.60 11.29
N GLU A 519 14.93 -13.82 11.81
CA GLU A 519 15.90 -14.78 11.27
C GLU A 519 15.54 -15.18 9.83
N PHE A 520 14.25 -15.42 9.55
CA PHE A 520 13.74 -15.75 8.23
C PHE A 520 13.91 -14.58 7.25
N ALA A 521 13.57 -13.39 7.69
CA ALA A 521 13.70 -12.17 6.88
C ALA A 521 15.17 -11.88 6.54
N ASN A 522 16.06 -11.92 7.52
CA ASN A 522 17.49 -11.62 7.34
C ASN A 522 18.28 -12.64 6.50
N GLU A 523 17.71 -13.84 6.20
CA GLU A 523 18.35 -14.80 5.27
C GLU A 523 18.59 -14.22 3.88
N LEU A 524 17.82 -13.21 3.47
CA LEU A 524 17.97 -12.55 2.18
C LEU A 524 18.82 -11.27 2.24
N TYR A 525 19.02 -10.68 3.41
CA TYR A 525 19.72 -9.41 3.58
C TYR A 525 21.09 -9.38 2.88
N GLY A 526 21.20 -8.54 1.86
CA GLY A 526 22.43 -8.40 1.05
C GLY A 526 22.81 -9.61 0.19
N GLN A 527 21.89 -10.55 -0.03
CA GLN A 527 22.13 -11.83 -0.72
C GLN A 527 21.06 -12.19 -1.76
N TRP A 528 20.56 -11.21 -2.46
CA TRP A 528 19.55 -11.42 -3.51
C TRP A 528 20.02 -12.45 -4.55
N GLY A 529 19.09 -13.22 -5.07
CA GLY A 529 19.33 -14.26 -6.08
C GLY A 529 19.86 -15.56 -5.49
N THR A 530 19.63 -15.82 -4.20
CA THR A 530 20.13 -17.03 -3.51
C THR A 530 19.01 -17.83 -2.86
N THR A 531 18.61 -17.45 -1.64
CA THR A 531 17.67 -18.23 -0.81
C THR A 531 16.27 -18.25 -1.39
N GLU A 532 15.77 -17.11 -1.90
CA GLU A 532 14.46 -17.00 -2.52
C GLU A 532 14.35 -17.85 -3.80
N VAL A 533 15.42 -17.95 -4.56
CA VAL A 533 15.46 -18.82 -5.76
C VAL A 533 15.31 -20.28 -5.35
N ALA A 534 16.07 -20.72 -4.32
CA ALA A 534 15.97 -22.09 -3.82
C ALA A 534 14.58 -22.42 -3.28
N ASP A 535 13.98 -21.48 -2.54
CA ASP A 535 12.65 -21.65 -1.95
C ASP A 535 11.55 -21.77 -3.01
N VAL A 536 11.60 -20.94 -4.05
CA VAL A 536 10.67 -20.97 -5.17
C VAL A 536 10.79 -22.27 -5.97
N VAL A 537 12.03 -22.69 -6.30
CA VAL A 537 12.27 -23.96 -7.03
C VAL A 537 11.73 -25.14 -6.23
N ALA A 538 12.03 -25.20 -4.92
CA ALA A 538 11.54 -26.28 -4.05
C ALA A 538 10.00 -26.31 -3.98
N GLY A 539 9.32 -25.15 -3.99
CA GLY A 539 7.88 -25.06 -4.05
C GLY A 539 7.28 -25.61 -5.34
N VAL A 540 7.89 -25.33 -6.48
CA VAL A 540 7.53 -25.91 -7.78
C VAL A 540 7.69 -27.44 -7.75
N GLU A 541 8.84 -27.92 -7.28
CA GLU A 541 9.14 -29.35 -7.16
C GLU A 541 8.14 -30.07 -6.23
N GLU A 542 7.71 -29.41 -5.15
CA GLU A 542 6.68 -29.94 -4.23
C GLU A 542 5.36 -30.14 -4.95
N LEU A 543 4.84 -29.15 -5.72
CA LEU A 543 3.57 -29.28 -6.44
C LEU A 543 3.65 -30.33 -7.56
N ILE A 544 4.78 -30.45 -8.24
CA ILE A 544 5.04 -31.53 -9.19
C ILE A 544 5.05 -32.89 -8.45
N GLY A 545 5.72 -32.96 -7.31
CA GLY A 545 5.81 -34.16 -6.46
C GLY A 545 4.46 -34.63 -5.92
N ARG A 546 3.54 -33.69 -5.64
CA ARG A 546 2.13 -33.99 -5.28
C ARG A 546 1.33 -34.53 -6.47
N GLY A 547 1.83 -34.37 -7.69
CA GLY A 547 1.09 -34.73 -8.91
C GLY A 547 -0.06 -33.76 -9.19
N TRP A 548 0.08 -32.49 -8.85
CA TRP A 548 -0.93 -31.46 -9.11
C TRP A 548 -0.70 -30.75 -10.44
N VAL A 549 0.56 -30.60 -10.87
CA VAL A 549 0.95 -29.79 -12.02
C VAL A 549 1.86 -30.55 -12.97
N ASP A 550 1.82 -30.16 -14.25
CA ASP A 550 2.69 -30.68 -15.29
C ASP A 550 4.05 -29.97 -15.23
N PRO A 551 5.18 -30.70 -15.09
CA PRO A 551 6.51 -30.11 -15.00
C PRO A 551 6.93 -29.34 -16.27
N ASP A 552 6.37 -29.66 -17.45
CA ASP A 552 6.67 -29.00 -18.71
C ASP A 552 5.84 -27.72 -18.94
N ARG A 553 4.87 -27.43 -18.04
CA ARG A 553 3.89 -26.33 -18.14
C ARG A 553 3.97 -25.40 -16.93
N VAL A 554 5.17 -24.98 -16.55
CA VAL A 554 5.41 -24.05 -15.45
C VAL A 554 5.73 -22.67 -16.02
N PHE A 555 5.03 -21.65 -15.55
CA PHE A 555 5.14 -20.25 -16.01
C PHE A 555 5.53 -19.35 -14.84
N GLY A 556 6.40 -18.38 -15.11
CA GLY A 556 6.84 -17.40 -14.11
C GLY A 556 6.08 -16.09 -14.22
N TYR A 557 5.68 -15.53 -13.08
CA TYR A 557 5.06 -14.22 -12.95
C TYR A 557 5.63 -13.50 -11.72
N GLY A 558 5.94 -12.24 -11.81
CA GLY A 558 6.40 -11.49 -10.64
C GLY A 558 6.54 -10.01 -10.91
N PHE A 559 6.07 -9.21 -9.96
CA PHE A 559 6.08 -7.75 -9.98
C PHE A 559 7.08 -7.19 -8.97
N SER A 560 7.79 -6.10 -9.30
CA SER A 560 8.75 -5.45 -8.41
C SER A 560 9.88 -6.42 -8.01
N TYR A 561 10.10 -6.67 -6.73
CA TYR A 561 11.05 -7.70 -6.29
C TYR A 561 10.71 -9.09 -6.85
N GLY A 562 9.41 -9.40 -7.07
CA GLY A 562 9.01 -10.60 -7.81
C GLY A 562 9.55 -10.62 -9.24
N GLY A 563 9.62 -9.47 -9.92
CA GLY A 563 10.28 -9.30 -11.22
C GLY A 563 11.81 -9.47 -11.13
N ILE A 564 12.42 -8.97 -10.04
CA ILE A 564 13.85 -9.19 -9.74
C ILE A 564 14.12 -10.69 -9.56
N SER A 565 13.33 -11.38 -8.74
CA SER A 565 13.42 -12.82 -8.51
C SER A 565 13.23 -13.63 -9.80
N GLN A 566 12.31 -13.20 -10.68
CA GLN A 566 12.17 -13.81 -12.01
C GLN A 566 13.47 -13.68 -12.82
N GLY A 567 14.16 -12.54 -12.74
CA GLY A 567 15.46 -12.33 -13.39
C GLY A 567 16.50 -13.37 -12.93
N TYR A 568 16.57 -13.68 -11.65
CA TYR A 568 17.45 -14.73 -11.12
C TYR A 568 16.99 -16.13 -11.54
N LEU A 569 15.70 -16.43 -11.41
CA LEU A 569 15.17 -17.75 -11.75
C LEU A 569 15.42 -18.13 -13.21
N VAL A 570 15.20 -17.21 -14.16
CA VAL A 570 15.41 -17.48 -15.60
C VAL A 570 16.87 -17.53 -16.03
N THR A 571 17.79 -16.99 -15.21
CA THR A 571 19.23 -17.06 -15.47
C THR A 571 19.94 -18.20 -14.73
N GLN A 572 19.32 -18.74 -13.66
CA GLN A 572 19.91 -19.80 -12.83
C GLN A 572 19.23 -21.16 -13.02
N THR A 573 18.01 -21.20 -13.60
CA THR A 573 17.20 -22.42 -13.75
C THR A 573 16.57 -22.51 -15.14
N ASP A 574 16.02 -23.68 -15.47
CA ASP A 574 15.25 -23.96 -16.69
C ASP A 574 13.82 -24.45 -16.37
N ILE A 575 13.30 -24.10 -15.19
CA ILE A 575 11.98 -24.58 -14.72
C ILE A 575 10.80 -24.00 -15.47
N PHE A 576 10.96 -22.84 -16.13
CA PHE A 576 9.84 -22.15 -16.78
C PHE A 576 9.77 -22.41 -18.29
N ALA A 577 8.58 -22.76 -18.79
CA ALA A 577 8.27 -22.76 -20.22
C ALA A 577 8.28 -21.33 -20.81
N ALA A 578 7.80 -20.34 -20.04
CA ALA A 578 7.91 -18.91 -20.30
C ALA A 578 7.77 -18.11 -18.99
N ALA A 579 8.27 -16.87 -18.97
CA ALA A 579 8.18 -16.00 -17.80
C ALA A 579 7.77 -14.56 -18.15
N ALA A 580 7.11 -13.92 -17.21
CA ALA A 580 6.67 -12.52 -17.27
C ALA A 580 7.26 -11.73 -16.08
N PRO A 581 8.54 -11.33 -16.14
CA PRO A 581 9.14 -10.41 -15.18
C PRO A 581 8.59 -9.00 -15.39
N GLU A 582 8.01 -8.42 -14.33
CA GLU A 582 7.38 -7.11 -14.36
C GLU A 582 8.09 -6.13 -13.44
N HIS A 583 8.43 -4.94 -13.97
CA HIS A 583 8.95 -3.80 -13.21
C HIS A 583 10.11 -4.18 -12.26
N GLY A 584 11.08 -4.98 -12.77
CA GLY A 584 12.19 -5.50 -11.96
C GLY A 584 13.50 -4.73 -12.17
N ILE A 585 14.44 -4.93 -11.25
CA ILE A 585 15.81 -4.46 -11.31
C ILE A 585 16.73 -5.64 -11.61
N TYR A 586 17.53 -5.56 -12.69
CA TYR A 586 18.37 -6.66 -13.14
C TYR A 586 19.87 -6.33 -13.04
N ASP A 587 20.20 -5.05 -12.84
CA ASP A 587 21.56 -4.56 -12.57
C ASP A 587 21.48 -3.46 -11.49
N PRO A 588 21.53 -3.82 -10.20
CA PRO A 588 21.51 -2.86 -9.09
C PRO A 588 22.58 -1.77 -9.19
N PHE A 589 23.76 -2.07 -9.79
CA PHE A 589 24.81 -1.08 -9.98
C PHE A 589 24.38 0.08 -10.91
N SER A 590 23.75 -0.23 -12.04
CA SER A 590 23.26 0.81 -12.98
C SER A 590 21.95 1.43 -12.53
N CYS A 591 21.21 0.79 -11.62
CA CYS A 591 20.00 1.32 -11.01
C CYS A 591 20.30 2.37 -9.94
N TYR A 592 21.36 2.19 -9.16
CA TYR A 592 21.73 3.08 -8.07
C TYR A 592 21.85 4.54 -8.55
N GLY A 593 21.09 5.44 -7.90
CA GLY A 593 21.06 6.86 -8.21
C GLY A 593 20.29 7.24 -9.49
N THR A 594 19.65 6.29 -10.18
CA THR A 594 18.74 6.57 -11.30
C THR A 594 17.27 6.35 -10.95
N GLY A 595 17.01 5.63 -9.84
CA GLY A 595 15.72 5.47 -9.18
C GLY A 595 15.65 6.27 -7.88
N ASP A 596 14.63 5.97 -7.08
CA ASP A 596 14.31 6.64 -5.81
C ASP A 596 14.83 5.90 -4.56
N SER A 597 15.48 4.75 -4.71
CA SER A 597 15.75 3.80 -3.64
C SER A 597 17.22 3.72 -3.22
N HIS A 598 17.99 4.82 -3.30
CA HIS A 598 19.41 4.80 -2.95
C HIS A 598 19.65 4.35 -1.50
N ASN A 599 18.86 4.84 -0.52
CA ASN A 599 18.96 4.43 0.89
C ASN A 599 18.76 2.92 1.09
N TRP A 600 17.84 2.31 0.33
CA TRP A 600 17.63 0.86 0.36
C TRP A 600 18.83 0.09 -0.17
N PHE A 601 19.39 0.50 -1.33
CA PHE A 601 20.60 -0.14 -1.86
C PHE A 601 21.80 0.00 -0.92
N GLU A 602 21.93 1.13 -0.25
CA GLU A 602 23.02 1.36 0.69
C GLU A 602 22.88 0.49 1.95
N SER A 603 21.65 0.33 2.47
CA SER A 603 21.40 -0.58 3.58
C SER A 603 21.71 -2.04 3.19
N GLU A 604 21.34 -2.47 1.98
CA GLU A 604 21.57 -3.82 1.47
C GLU A 604 23.03 -4.10 1.10
N PHE A 605 23.65 -3.19 0.38
CA PHE A 605 24.90 -3.46 -0.32
C PHE A 605 26.04 -2.48 -0.01
N GLY A 606 25.77 -1.38 0.68
CA GLY A 606 26.70 -0.26 0.81
C GLY A 606 26.82 0.54 -0.50
N LEU A 607 27.83 1.43 -0.55
CA LEU A 607 28.02 2.28 -1.73
C LEU A 607 28.63 1.49 -2.90
N PRO A 608 28.10 1.58 -4.13
CA PRO A 608 28.53 0.73 -5.25
C PRO A 608 29.99 0.95 -5.68
N TRP A 609 30.56 2.13 -5.44
CA TRP A 609 31.99 2.40 -5.73
C TRP A 609 32.94 1.91 -4.62
N GLU A 610 32.43 1.51 -3.45
CA GLU A 610 33.21 0.94 -2.34
C GLU A 610 33.22 -0.60 -2.38
N ASP A 611 32.11 -1.23 -2.81
CA ASP A 611 31.98 -2.68 -2.96
C ASP A 611 31.29 -3.06 -4.28
N ALA A 612 31.98 -2.77 -5.40
CA ALA A 612 31.46 -3.10 -6.73
C ALA A 612 31.26 -4.62 -6.94
N ASP A 613 32.09 -5.46 -6.29
CA ASP A 613 31.99 -6.92 -6.38
C ASP A 613 30.67 -7.43 -5.74
N ARG A 614 30.17 -6.74 -4.72
CA ARG A 614 28.88 -7.08 -4.10
C ARG A 614 27.72 -6.81 -5.05
N TYR A 615 27.70 -5.64 -5.67
CA TYR A 615 26.71 -5.28 -6.69
C TYR A 615 26.76 -6.22 -7.90
N GLU A 616 27.95 -6.64 -8.32
CA GLU A 616 28.11 -7.59 -9.42
C GLU A 616 27.51 -8.96 -9.08
N ARG A 617 27.65 -9.44 -7.85
CA ARG A 617 27.07 -10.74 -7.42
C ARG A 617 25.56 -10.76 -7.40
N VAL A 618 24.92 -9.62 -7.10
CA VAL A 618 23.45 -9.49 -7.04
C VAL A 618 22.85 -8.92 -8.33
N SER A 619 23.58 -8.93 -9.44
CA SER A 619 23.12 -8.46 -10.74
C SER A 619 22.75 -9.64 -11.65
N ALA A 620 21.45 -9.95 -11.79
CA ALA A 620 20.98 -11.06 -12.64
C ALA A 620 21.42 -10.93 -14.10
N ILE A 621 21.63 -9.70 -14.58
CA ILE A 621 22.09 -9.43 -15.95
C ILE A 621 23.47 -10.04 -16.25
N ARG A 622 24.27 -10.39 -15.25
CA ARG A 622 25.59 -10.99 -15.42
C ARG A 622 25.54 -12.44 -15.87
N ASP A 623 24.45 -13.12 -15.57
CA ASP A 623 24.25 -14.55 -15.85
C ASP A 623 23.33 -14.80 -17.05
N VAL A 624 23.03 -13.77 -17.86
CA VAL A 624 22.13 -13.87 -19.02
C VAL A 624 22.63 -14.78 -20.13
N ASP A 625 23.90 -15.19 -20.12
CA ASP A 625 24.42 -16.18 -21.05
C ASP A 625 23.85 -17.60 -20.82
N SER A 626 23.24 -17.82 -19.64
CA SER A 626 22.50 -19.04 -19.30
C SER A 626 21.02 -18.96 -19.69
N LEU A 627 20.50 -17.77 -20.05
CA LEU A 627 19.07 -17.53 -20.31
C LEU A 627 18.59 -18.31 -21.55
N THR A 628 17.57 -19.14 -21.36
CA THR A 628 16.86 -19.88 -22.43
C THR A 628 15.37 -19.66 -22.43
N THR A 629 14.79 -19.22 -21.35
CA THR A 629 13.34 -19.01 -21.13
C THR A 629 12.83 -17.82 -21.93
N PRO A 630 11.75 -17.96 -22.74
CA PRO A 630 11.06 -16.84 -23.39
C PRO A 630 10.51 -15.83 -22.40
N LEU A 631 10.70 -14.53 -22.65
CA LEU A 631 10.37 -13.45 -21.70
C LEU A 631 9.35 -12.45 -22.25
N LEU A 632 8.30 -12.17 -21.49
CA LEU A 632 7.45 -10.98 -21.62
C LEU A 632 7.83 -10.00 -20.50
N ILE A 633 8.49 -8.90 -20.85
CA ILE A 633 9.03 -7.94 -19.89
C ILE A 633 8.15 -6.70 -19.91
N THR A 634 7.72 -6.21 -18.75
CA THR A 634 6.92 -4.98 -18.65
C THR A 634 7.60 -3.92 -17.77
N ALA A 635 7.30 -2.65 -18.04
CA ALA A 635 7.77 -1.51 -17.27
C ALA A 635 6.78 -0.33 -17.35
N GLY A 636 6.71 0.49 -16.31
CA GLY A 636 6.15 1.83 -16.37
C GLY A 636 7.14 2.80 -17.02
N GLY A 637 6.64 3.74 -17.84
CA GLY A 637 7.49 4.74 -18.49
C GLY A 637 8.07 5.75 -17.50
N GLU A 638 7.34 6.01 -16.42
CA GLU A 638 7.72 6.89 -15.30
C GLU A 638 7.96 6.14 -13.99
N ASP A 639 8.27 4.85 -14.07
CA ASP A 639 8.69 4.04 -12.93
C ASP A 639 10.06 4.51 -12.43
N TRP A 640 10.06 5.21 -11.30
CA TRP A 640 11.28 5.68 -10.64
C TRP A 640 11.78 4.72 -9.56
N ARG A 641 10.98 3.75 -9.14
CA ARG A 641 11.37 2.67 -8.22
C ARG A 641 12.22 1.62 -8.93
N CYS A 642 11.74 1.12 -10.07
CA CYS A 642 12.42 0.18 -10.94
C CYS A 642 12.52 0.78 -12.35
N PRO A 643 13.46 1.70 -12.61
CA PRO A 643 13.50 2.47 -13.85
C PRO A 643 13.39 1.61 -15.11
N PRO A 644 12.63 2.03 -16.15
CA PRO A 644 12.38 1.23 -17.35
C PRO A 644 13.66 0.79 -18.08
N SER A 645 14.78 1.50 -17.85
CA SER A 645 16.09 1.12 -18.37
C SER A 645 16.56 -0.26 -17.90
N GLN A 646 16.10 -0.75 -16.74
CA GLN A 646 16.39 -2.09 -16.23
C GLN A 646 15.70 -3.15 -17.10
N SER A 647 14.44 -2.97 -17.41
CA SER A 647 13.66 -3.82 -18.33
C SER A 647 14.22 -3.79 -19.75
N GLU A 648 14.67 -2.63 -20.24
CA GLU A 648 15.35 -2.49 -21.54
C GLU A 648 16.66 -3.29 -21.58
N GLN A 649 17.46 -3.27 -20.51
CA GLN A 649 18.71 -4.04 -20.42
C GLN A 649 18.44 -5.55 -20.52
N LEU A 650 17.48 -6.09 -19.75
CA LEU A 650 17.11 -7.50 -19.78
C LEU A 650 16.59 -7.88 -21.18
N TYR A 651 15.71 -7.06 -21.78
CA TYR A 651 15.19 -7.29 -23.13
C TYR A 651 16.31 -7.39 -24.18
N VAL A 652 17.21 -6.41 -24.19
CA VAL A 652 18.33 -6.40 -25.14
C VAL A 652 19.24 -7.60 -24.91
N ALA A 653 19.51 -7.97 -23.67
CA ALA A 653 20.32 -9.13 -23.34
C ALA A 653 19.67 -10.42 -23.85
N ALA A 654 18.38 -10.67 -23.56
CA ALA A 654 17.64 -11.82 -24.07
C ALA A 654 17.66 -11.91 -25.59
N LYS A 655 17.38 -10.80 -26.31
CA LYS A 655 17.46 -10.77 -27.78
C LYS A 655 18.87 -11.07 -28.32
N LYS A 656 19.92 -10.65 -27.61
CA LYS A 656 21.32 -10.94 -27.98
C LYS A 656 21.70 -12.41 -27.80
N GLN A 657 21.11 -13.08 -26.80
CA GLN A 657 21.25 -14.52 -26.61
C GLN A 657 20.42 -15.34 -27.63
N GLY A 658 19.55 -14.68 -28.40
CA GLY A 658 18.66 -15.35 -29.36
C GLY A 658 17.40 -15.92 -28.73
N VAL A 659 17.10 -15.51 -27.49
CA VAL A 659 15.89 -15.87 -26.77
C VAL A 659 14.72 -15.01 -27.28
N ASP A 660 13.55 -15.60 -27.40
CA ASP A 660 12.35 -14.85 -27.70
C ASP A 660 12.01 -13.94 -26.51
N ALA A 661 11.84 -12.65 -26.82
CA ALA A 661 11.49 -11.66 -25.81
C ALA A 661 10.62 -10.56 -26.42
N LYS A 662 9.66 -10.10 -25.63
CA LYS A 662 8.80 -8.93 -25.90
C LYS A 662 8.95 -7.95 -24.74
N LEU A 663 9.13 -6.68 -25.04
CA LEU A 663 9.12 -5.59 -24.06
C LEU A 663 7.86 -4.74 -24.27
N ILE A 664 7.14 -4.46 -23.19
CA ILE A 664 6.03 -3.52 -23.14
C ILE A 664 6.35 -2.44 -22.14
N VAL A 665 6.35 -1.19 -22.58
CA VAL A 665 6.47 -0.02 -21.72
C VAL A 665 5.13 0.71 -21.74
N TYR A 666 4.55 0.94 -20.58
CA TYR A 666 3.32 1.71 -20.43
C TYR A 666 3.70 3.18 -20.17
N PRO A 667 3.50 4.07 -21.16
CA PRO A 667 3.79 5.49 -20.98
C PRO A 667 2.99 6.06 -19.80
N ASP A 668 3.56 7.04 -19.12
CA ASP A 668 2.93 7.78 -17.99
C ASP A 668 2.51 6.90 -16.78
N GLU A 669 2.89 5.60 -16.77
CA GLU A 669 2.72 4.74 -15.61
C GLU A 669 3.96 4.76 -14.73
N HIS A 670 3.73 4.87 -13.44
CA HIS A 670 4.71 4.73 -12.37
C HIS A 670 4.99 3.25 -12.07
N HIS A 671 5.49 2.96 -10.89
CA HIS A 671 5.78 1.59 -10.46
C HIS A 671 4.52 0.70 -10.47
N ASN A 672 3.37 1.23 -10.03
CA ASN A 672 2.08 0.53 -10.12
C ASN A 672 1.29 1.03 -11.33
N ILE A 673 0.70 0.10 -12.08
CA ILE A 673 -0.19 0.43 -13.20
C ILE A 673 -1.54 0.84 -12.63
N GLY A 674 -1.88 2.12 -12.81
CA GLY A 674 -3.14 2.71 -12.34
C GLY A 674 -4.28 2.65 -13.35
N ASP A 675 -3.95 2.71 -14.63
CA ASP A 675 -4.93 2.72 -15.71
C ASP A 675 -5.57 1.32 -15.93
N PRO A 676 -6.91 1.20 -15.88
CA PRO A 676 -7.60 -0.08 -16.01
C PRO A 676 -7.42 -0.73 -17.39
N ASP A 677 -7.39 0.02 -18.49
CA ASP A 677 -7.15 -0.52 -19.84
C ASP A 677 -5.75 -1.11 -19.95
N ARG A 678 -4.75 -0.46 -19.34
CA ARG A 678 -3.38 -0.96 -19.29
C ARG A 678 -3.27 -2.21 -18.41
N ALA A 679 -3.98 -2.26 -17.30
CA ALA A 679 -4.05 -3.45 -16.44
C ALA A 679 -4.68 -4.64 -17.18
N ILE A 680 -5.78 -4.42 -17.91
CA ILE A 680 -6.43 -5.41 -18.76
C ILE A 680 -5.49 -5.85 -19.92
N HIS A 681 -4.86 -4.89 -20.59
CA HIS A 681 -3.90 -5.17 -21.67
C HIS A 681 -2.74 -6.03 -21.16
N ARG A 682 -2.15 -5.66 -20.02
CA ARG A 682 -1.06 -6.41 -19.38
C ARG A 682 -1.46 -7.87 -19.15
N LEU A 683 -2.59 -8.10 -18.49
CA LEU A 683 -3.05 -9.46 -18.20
C LEU A 683 -3.35 -10.26 -19.47
N ARG A 684 -3.92 -9.62 -20.51
CA ARG A 684 -4.15 -10.23 -21.83
C ARG A 684 -2.84 -10.67 -22.49
N GLU A 685 -1.81 -9.84 -22.43
CA GLU A 685 -0.50 -10.14 -22.99
C GLU A 685 0.22 -11.27 -22.25
N ILE A 686 0.10 -11.32 -20.91
CA ILE A 686 0.63 -12.43 -20.10
C ILE A 686 -0.02 -13.74 -20.48
N LEU A 687 -1.36 -13.78 -20.55
CA LEU A 687 -2.10 -14.99 -20.95
C LEU A 687 -1.74 -15.44 -22.37
N ALA A 688 -1.66 -14.52 -23.32
CA ALA A 688 -1.27 -14.82 -24.69
C ALA A 688 0.19 -15.31 -24.77
N TRP A 689 1.08 -14.80 -23.93
CA TRP A 689 2.47 -15.25 -23.86
C TRP A 689 2.57 -16.67 -23.35
N TYR A 690 1.85 -17.00 -22.26
CA TYR A 690 1.83 -18.36 -21.74
C TYR A 690 1.23 -19.35 -22.74
N GLU A 691 0.11 -19.01 -23.38
CA GLU A 691 -0.50 -19.84 -24.42
C GLU A 691 0.45 -20.11 -25.61
N ALA A 692 1.23 -19.11 -26.01
CA ALA A 692 2.18 -19.25 -27.11
C ALA A 692 3.35 -20.22 -26.82
N TYR A 693 3.67 -20.42 -25.56
CA TYR A 693 4.77 -21.30 -25.12
C TYR A 693 4.27 -22.51 -24.29
N ASP A 694 2.97 -22.75 -24.23
CA ASP A 694 2.42 -23.93 -23.58
C ASP A 694 2.56 -25.15 -24.52
N PRO A 695 3.37 -26.16 -24.17
CA PRO A 695 3.60 -27.33 -25.03
C PRO A 695 2.31 -28.12 -25.30
N ALA A 696 1.27 -28.01 -24.44
CA ALA A 696 0.00 -28.68 -24.67
C ALA A 696 -0.85 -28.04 -25.79
N VAL A 697 -0.61 -26.79 -26.15
CA VAL A 697 -1.36 -26.06 -27.20
C VAL A 697 -0.81 -26.37 -28.60
N GLU A 698 0.49 -26.68 -28.75
CA GLU A 698 1.09 -27.05 -30.05
C GLU A 698 0.59 -28.40 -30.58
N ASP A 699 0.10 -29.29 -29.72
CA ASP A 699 -0.38 -30.63 -30.09
C ASP A 699 -1.93 -30.72 -30.30
N ALA A 700 -2.67 -29.61 -30.15
CA ALA A 700 -4.12 -29.53 -30.34
C ALA A 700 -4.50 -28.88 -31.67
#